data_26281dfb011d60520b75631b5ebcdc71
#
_entry.id   26281dfb011d60520b75631b5ebcdc71
#
_cell.length_a   1.000
_cell.length_b   1.000
_cell.length_c   1.000
_cell.angle_alpha   90.00
_cell.angle_beta   90.00
_cell.angle_gamma   90.00
#
_symmetry.space_group_name_H-M   'P 1'
#
loop_
_entity.id
_entity.type
_entity.pdbx_description
1 polymer ?
#
loop_
_entity_poly.entity_id
_entity_poly.type
_entity_poly.pdbx_seq_one_letter_code
_entity_poly.pdbx_strand_id
1 'polypeptide(L)'
;MKSLFAAALSAAALLALAAPTVGRAATPAAAARPPAAAAAGKTLKPFASEREFRRAMARLLGSNASRRHYAPPVPVAPDAPVAPAAPAQPVPAPLAAAANKGTTLDRIQVTGSRIQSPSAGSPSADTITNVQTQGVDEGDIVKKQGDYLIVLRRGRLFSLDTGGDRLRAVSSIDAFAPGSDPSDTWYDEMLVADGTVVVIGYSYDRGGTEIGLFDLQAGGGLRYRATYQLRSSDYYSARNYASRLIGKTLIFYAPMSLEDYETDRPDARLPALRHWRSGATPADFRRILPATAIYTAPGLLDPHDVALHAVTQCELGGPRMRCRSSAVLGADSRTFYVSEDAVYVWTSRDPDPDHPGRPNAAVFRMPLDGRPPSALRASGSPVDQMSFLQRDGWLNVLVGNDAEGEAMWASRTRTGDLALLRVRLSEFGDGRGIAHRAAYRPLPQANIYDYDLHARFIGDWLVFGFGGYWGDKDGVDVKRAFALRYARREPVSTLRLAHAVERVDALGPDAILIGTDRDDEEQVSTRALHFTSLRLGAAARVAGHHLQTGATQSDDRTHGFFYRPEDADNGLLGLPVIADDGDGGARVLFLRNRRLDLSAAGALASSADAGRRRDDGCVVSCVDWYGDARPIFAGQRVYALLGYELVEGRRDGGRIVERRRLDFTPRAKVSR
;
A
#
# COMPACT_ATOMS: atom_id res chain seq x y z
N MET A 1 -62.34 6.44 -50.39
CA MET A 1 -62.32 7.40 -51.51
C MET A 1 -60.86 7.67 -51.78
N LYS A 2 -60.30 7.04 -52.79
CA LYS A 2 -59.88 7.60 -54.10
C LYS A 2 -58.66 8.56 -53.85
N SER A 3 -57.55 8.49 -54.48
CA SER A 3 -56.95 7.76 -55.64
C SER A 3 -55.48 8.23 -55.71
N LEU A 4 -54.44 7.38 -55.85
CA LEU A 4 -53.80 6.96 -57.10
C LEU A 4 -53.36 8.09 -58.04
N PHE A 5 -52.03 8.12 -58.34
CA PHE A 5 -51.37 8.15 -59.66
C PHE A 5 -49.89 8.33 -59.39
N ALA A 6 -48.93 7.52 -59.64
CA ALA A 6 -48.49 6.68 -60.76
C ALA A 6 -47.70 7.44 -61.86
N ALA A 7 -46.51 6.97 -62.13
CA ALA A 7 -45.68 6.88 -63.34
C ALA A 7 -45.02 8.17 -63.86
N ALA A 8 -43.88 8.18 -64.54
CA ALA A 8 -43.11 7.17 -65.25
C ALA A 8 -41.72 7.76 -65.68
N LEU A 9 -40.79 6.85 -65.86
CA LEU A 9 -39.60 6.79 -66.72
C LEU A 9 -39.24 7.98 -67.67
N SER A 10 -37.94 8.31 -67.71
CA SER A 10 -37.21 8.38 -69.01
C SER A 10 -35.69 8.24 -68.79
N ALA A 11 -35.11 7.28 -69.45
CA ALA A 11 -33.71 7.06 -69.62
C ALA A 11 -33.11 8.03 -70.67
N ALA A 12 -31.96 8.58 -70.41
CA ALA A 12 -31.07 9.14 -71.43
C ALA A 12 -29.61 8.82 -71.09
N ALA A 13 -29.03 7.94 -71.88
CA ALA A 13 -27.61 7.65 -71.90
C ALA A 13 -26.85 8.79 -72.59
N LEU A 14 -25.77 9.27 -71.98
CA LEU A 14 -24.74 10.06 -72.67
C LEU A 14 -23.36 9.63 -72.17
N LEU A 15 -22.61 9.06 -73.13
CA LEU A 15 -21.17 8.84 -73.00
C LEU A 15 -20.47 10.18 -72.80
N ALA A 16 -19.58 10.27 -71.83
CA ALA A 16 -18.55 11.29 -71.76
C ALA A 16 -17.25 10.74 -71.17
N LEU A 17 -16.27 10.76 -72.01
CA LEU A 17 -14.81 10.64 -71.87
C LEU A 17 -14.22 10.65 -70.45
N ALA A 18 -13.40 9.64 -70.19
CA ALA A 18 -12.44 9.58 -69.08
C ALA A 18 -11.33 10.61 -69.23
N ALA A 19 -11.16 11.48 -68.22
CA ALA A 19 -9.96 12.25 -68.00
C ALA A 19 -9.29 11.69 -66.70
N PRO A 20 -7.93 11.58 -66.63
CA PRO A 20 -7.25 11.01 -65.48
C PRO A 20 -7.29 12.00 -64.33
N THR A 21 -7.90 11.60 -63.24
CA THR A 21 -7.82 12.31 -61.96
C THR A 21 -6.44 12.13 -61.37
N VAL A 22 -5.67 13.22 -61.37
CA VAL A 22 -4.42 13.37 -60.61
C VAL A 22 -4.73 13.11 -59.11
N GLY A 23 -4.17 12.04 -58.57
CA GLY A 23 -4.24 11.71 -57.17
C GLY A 23 -3.68 12.85 -56.31
N ARG A 24 -4.55 13.46 -55.53
CA ARG A 24 -4.14 14.40 -54.47
C ARG A 24 -3.46 13.57 -53.41
N ALA A 25 -2.14 13.72 -53.27
CA ALA A 25 -1.35 13.14 -52.20
C ALA A 25 -1.95 13.57 -50.85
N ALA A 26 -2.32 12.60 -50.04
CA ALA A 26 -2.72 12.84 -48.64
C ALA A 26 -1.56 13.48 -47.92
N THR A 27 -1.76 14.67 -47.39
CA THR A 27 -0.84 15.36 -46.49
C THR A 27 -0.62 14.45 -45.27
N PRO A 28 0.62 14.11 -44.88
CA PRO A 28 0.85 13.34 -43.68
C PRO A 28 0.31 14.14 -42.50
N ALA A 29 -0.50 13.47 -41.67
CA ALA A 29 -0.98 14.02 -40.42
C ALA A 29 0.21 14.55 -39.64
N ALA A 30 0.15 15.83 -39.29
CA ALA A 30 1.17 16.46 -38.47
C ALA A 30 1.32 15.65 -37.19
N ALA A 31 2.50 15.05 -36.97
CA ALA A 31 2.86 14.42 -35.75
C ALA A 31 2.59 15.41 -34.59
N ALA A 32 1.77 15.01 -33.63
CA ALA A 32 1.50 15.80 -32.46
C ALA A 32 2.84 16.19 -31.83
N ARG A 33 3.10 17.49 -31.78
CA ARG A 33 4.26 18.05 -31.09
C ARG A 33 4.23 17.53 -29.67
N PRO A 34 5.32 16.93 -29.15
CA PRO A 34 5.39 16.58 -27.74
C PRO A 34 5.10 17.86 -26.92
N PRO A 35 4.38 17.76 -25.79
CA PRO A 35 4.10 18.92 -24.98
C PRO A 35 5.41 19.64 -24.68
N ALA A 36 5.42 20.95 -24.87
CA ALA A 36 6.59 21.80 -24.63
C ALA A 36 7.16 21.44 -23.26
N ALA A 37 8.45 21.12 -23.22
CA ALA A 37 9.17 20.88 -21.98
C ALA A 37 8.90 22.07 -21.05
N ALA A 38 8.18 21.83 -19.97
CA ALA A 38 7.97 22.82 -18.93
C ALA A 38 9.37 23.33 -18.55
N ALA A 39 9.53 24.65 -18.48
CA ALA A 39 10.79 25.29 -18.10
C ALA A 39 11.34 24.53 -16.88
N ALA A 40 12.57 24.01 -16.99
CA ALA A 40 13.18 23.21 -15.95
C ALA A 40 13.24 24.02 -14.66
N GLY A 41 12.28 23.75 -13.75
CA GLY A 41 12.23 24.36 -12.43
C GLY A 41 13.54 24.05 -11.70
N LYS A 42 13.92 24.85 -10.72
CA LYS A 42 15.06 24.54 -9.87
C LYS A 42 14.82 23.16 -9.23
N THR A 43 15.85 22.34 -9.19
CA THR A 43 15.83 21.02 -8.54
C THR A 43 16.81 21.00 -7.37
N LEU A 44 16.72 19.98 -6.53
CA LEU A 44 17.69 19.74 -5.49
C LEU A 44 19.07 19.50 -6.10
N LYS A 45 20.10 19.84 -5.36
CA LYS A 45 21.49 19.60 -5.75
C LYS A 45 22.03 18.37 -5.06
N PRO A 46 22.65 17.45 -5.82
CA PRO A 46 23.36 16.34 -5.19
C PRO A 46 24.69 16.82 -4.62
N PHE A 47 25.30 15.99 -3.78
CA PHE A 47 26.70 16.20 -3.41
C PHE A 47 27.59 16.04 -4.66
N ALA A 48 28.56 16.93 -4.83
CA ALA A 48 29.45 16.90 -6.00
C ALA A 48 30.48 15.75 -5.93
N SER A 49 30.74 15.22 -4.73
CA SER A 49 31.70 14.13 -4.52
C SER A 49 31.50 13.41 -3.19
N GLU A 50 32.08 12.22 -3.08
CA GLU A 50 32.17 11.46 -1.82
C GLU A 50 32.83 12.26 -0.70
N ARG A 51 33.85 13.02 -1.03
CA ARG A 51 34.56 13.87 -0.06
C ARG A 51 33.66 14.97 0.48
N GLU A 52 32.84 15.57 -0.35
CA GLU A 52 31.87 16.58 0.07
C GLU A 52 30.81 15.98 0.97
N PHE A 53 30.24 14.83 0.56
CA PHE A 53 29.25 14.10 1.34
C PHE A 53 29.80 13.76 2.73
N ARG A 54 30.98 13.14 2.82
CA ARG A 54 31.60 12.78 4.11
C ARG A 54 31.82 14.01 5.00
N ARG A 55 32.29 15.14 4.44
CA ARG A 55 32.45 16.38 5.19
C ARG A 55 31.12 16.94 5.69
N ALA A 56 30.06 16.83 4.88
CA ALA A 56 28.74 17.27 5.30
C ALA A 56 28.19 16.40 6.43
N MET A 57 28.32 15.07 6.33
CA MET A 57 27.93 14.14 7.39
C MET A 57 28.75 14.35 8.67
N ALA A 58 30.05 14.50 8.59
CA ALA A 58 30.89 14.76 9.75
C ALA A 58 30.50 16.06 10.47
N ARG A 59 30.14 17.11 9.73
CA ARG A 59 29.66 18.36 10.34
C ARG A 59 28.27 18.21 10.97
N LEU A 60 27.38 17.49 10.28
CA LEU A 60 26.00 17.30 10.73
C LEU A 60 25.97 16.45 12.01
N LEU A 61 26.69 15.34 12.03
CA LEU A 61 26.69 14.37 13.14
C LEU A 61 27.72 14.71 14.22
N GLY A 62 28.82 15.38 13.88
CA GLY A 62 29.81 15.85 14.84
C GLY A 62 29.26 16.87 15.84
N SER A 63 28.26 17.65 15.48
CA SER A 63 27.52 18.51 16.40
C SER A 63 26.73 17.72 17.46
N ASN A 64 26.31 16.49 17.15
CA ASN A 64 25.62 15.59 18.07
C ASN A 64 26.56 14.99 19.13
N ALA A 65 27.75 14.56 18.74
CA ALA A 65 28.73 14.01 19.67
C ALA A 65 29.11 15.02 20.75
N SER A 66 29.26 16.30 20.39
CA SER A 66 29.61 17.36 21.36
C SER A 66 28.49 17.66 22.36
N ARG A 67 27.20 17.43 21.99
CA ARG A 67 26.06 17.66 22.88
C ARG A 67 25.73 16.46 23.78
N ARG A 68 25.99 15.22 23.33
CA ARG A 68 25.85 14.02 24.18
C ARG A 68 26.80 14.07 25.40
N HIS A 69 27.92 14.77 25.32
CA HIS A 69 28.79 15.00 26.46
C HIS A 69 28.35 16.13 27.42
N TYR A 70 27.27 16.86 27.05
CA TYR A 70 26.77 17.97 27.86
C TYR A 70 25.34 17.76 28.39
N ALA A 71 24.89 16.53 28.51
CA ALA A 71 23.73 16.26 29.35
C ALA A 71 24.14 16.49 30.79
N PRO A 72 23.63 17.52 31.52
CA PRO A 72 23.91 17.67 32.93
C PRO A 72 23.51 16.36 33.62
N PRO A 73 24.27 15.87 34.60
CA PRO A 73 23.87 14.72 35.38
C PRO A 73 22.48 15.03 35.96
N VAL A 74 21.52 14.17 35.65
CA VAL A 74 20.19 14.23 36.28
C VAL A 74 20.45 14.24 37.78
N PRO A 75 19.94 15.23 38.55
CA PRO A 75 20.13 15.21 40.00
C PRO A 75 19.54 13.90 40.53
N VAL A 76 20.42 13.04 41.03
CA VAL A 76 19.97 11.87 41.78
C VAL A 76 19.29 12.41 43.03
N ALA A 77 17.97 12.26 43.07
CA ALA A 77 17.24 12.56 44.30
C ALA A 77 17.80 11.67 45.42
N PRO A 78 18.10 12.22 46.62
CA PRO A 78 18.65 11.43 47.71
C PRO A 78 17.61 10.36 48.08
N ASP A 79 18.08 9.14 48.09
CA ASP A 79 17.53 7.88 48.63
C ASP A 79 16.07 7.90 49.10
N ALA A 80 15.15 7.59 48.19
CA ALA A 80 13.93 6.93 48.58
C ALA A 80 14.26 5.46 48.94
N PRO A 81 13.70 4.89 50.03
CA PRO A 81 13.99 3.53 50.42
C PRO A 81 13.65 2.58 49.27
N VAL A 82 14.65 1.79 48.88
CA VAL A 82 14.57 0.76 47.86
C VAL A 82 13.47 -0.21 48.26
N ALA A 83 12.34 -0.17 47.59
CA ALA A 83 11.36 -1.26 47.65
C ALA A 83 12.07 -2.53 47.15
N PRO A 84 11.85 -3.70 47.80
CA PRO A 84 12.49 -4.93 47.35
C PRO A 84 12.16 -5.15 45.89
N ALA A 85 13.20 -5.39 45.10
CA ALA A 85 13.09 -5.64 43.66
C ALA A 85 12.06 -6.72 43.43
N ALA A 86 11.01 -6.37 42.73
CA ALA A 86 10.11 -7.37 42.15
C ALA A 86 10.99 -8.31 41.30
N PRO A 87 10.77 -9.64 41.39
CA PRO A 87 11.55 -10.58 40.59
C PRO A 87 11.49 -10.12 39.12
N ALA A 88 12.66 -10.01 38.51
CA ALA A 88 12.78 -9.64 37.11
C ALA A 88 11.79 -10.49 36.32
N GLN A 89 10.83 -9.84 35.69
CA GLN A 89 9.97 -10.52 34.73
C GLN A 89 10.94 -11.03 33.64
N PRO A 90 10.91 -12.33 33.34
CA PRO A 90 11.73 -12.84 32.25
C PRO A 90 11.37 -12.03 31.01
N VAL A 91 12.39 -11.50 30.35
CA VAL A 91 12.28 -11.00 28.99
C VAL A 91 11.46 -12.05 28.25
N PRO A 92 10.32 -11.72 27.63
CA PRO A 92 9.55 -12.72 26.92
C PRO A 92 10.51 -13.31 25.89
N ALA A 93 10.85 -14.57 26.10
CA ALA A 93 11.46 -15.39 25.07
C ALA A 93 10.59 -15.25 23.82
N PRO A 94 11.16 -15.23 22.63
CA PRO A 94 10.38 -15.24 21.41
C PRO A 94 9.33 -16.32 21.60
N LEU A 95 8.05 -15.94 21.51
CA LEU A 95 6.92 -16.80 21.80
C LEU A 95 7.11 -18.10 21.01
N ALA A 96 7.69 -19.08 21.68
CA ALA A 96 7.63 -20.45 21.21
C ALA A 96 6.14 -20.71 21.01
N ALA A 97 5.79 -21.13 19.82
CA ALA A 97 4.45 -21.37 19.35
C ALA A 97 3.58 -21.95 20.48
N ALA A 98 2.83 -21.09 21.15
CA ALA A 98 1.75 -21.55 22.00
C ALA A 98 0.80 -22.27 21.07
N ALA A 99 0.54 -23.53 21.34
CA ALA A 99 -0.40 -24.36 20.62
C ALA A 99 -1.69 -23.57 20.43
N ASN A 100 -1.99 -23.22 19.20
CA ASN A 100 -3.08 -22.39 18.79
C ASN A 100 -4.41 -23.01 19.17
N LYS A 101 -5.06 -22.38 20.10
CA LYS A 101 -6.51 -22.38 20.13
C LYS A 101 -6.95 -21.24 19.22
N GLY A 102 -7.43 -21.57 18.02
CA GLY A 102 -8.02 -20.66 17.07
C GLY A 102 -7.04 -19.59 16.55
N THR A 103 -6.82 -19.56 15.26
CA THR A 103 -6.07 -18.48 14.61
C THR A 103 -6.91 -17.20 14.70
N THR A 104 -6.69 -16.40 15.72
CA THR A 104 -7.08 -15.00 15.65
C THR A 104 -6.21 -14.36 14.58
N LEU A 105 -6.82 -13.98 13.48
CA LEU A 105 -6.15 -13.10 12.51
C LEU A 105 -5.87 -11.80 13.25
N ASP A 106 -4.59 -11.42 13.33
CA ASP A 106 -4.21 -10.19 13.99
C ASP A 106 -4.92 -9.01 13.33
N ARG A 107 -5.60 -8.25 14.15
CA ARG A 107 -6.36 -7.09 13.75
C ARG A 107 -5.39 -5.98 13.38
N ILE A 108 -5.24 -5.72 12.09
CA ILE A 108 -4.42 -4.64 11.58
C ILE A 108 -5.35 -3.62 10.93
N GLN A 109 -5.34 -2.40 11.43
CA GLN A 109 -6.17 -1.31 10.90
C GLN A 109 -5.59 -0.76 9.61
N VAL A 110 -6.43 -0.54 8.61
CA VAL A 110 -6.02 -0.07 7.27
C VAL A 110 -6.92 1.05 6.80
N THR A 111 -6.32 2.07 6.27
CA THR A 111 -7.01 3.14 5.55
C THR A 111 -7.01 2.91 4.05
N GLY A 112 -8.04 3.39 3.43
CA GLY A 112 -8.39 3.09 2.07
C GLY A 112 -7.42 3.52 0.98
N SER A 113 -7.37 2.78 -0.10
CA SER A 113 -6.61 3.08 -1.31
C SER A 113 -7.50 3.58 -2.45
N ARG A 114 -6.86 4.15 -3.44
CA ARG A 114 -7.56 4.67 -4.62
C ARG A 114 -7.76 3.58 -5.66
N ILE A 115 -9.02 3.39 -6.08
CA ILE A 115 -9.32 2.91 -7.43
C ILE A 115 -9.58 4.15 -8.28
N GLN A 116 -8.80 4.40 -9.32
CA GLN A 116 -9.28 5.27 -10.37
C GLN A 116 -10.53 4.61 -10.95
N SER A 117 -11.64 5.33 -10.98
CA SER A 117 -12.73 4.93 -11.84
C SER A 117 -12.14 4.75 -13.23
N PRO A 118 -12.36 3.62 -13.89
CA PRO A 118 -11.76 3.39 -15.19
C PRO A 118 -12.17 4.50 -16.14
N SER A 119 -11.25 5.42 -16.42
CA SER A 119 -11.32 6.17 -17.65
C SER A 119 -11.04 5.13 -18.73
N ALA A 120 -12.10 4.51 -19.28
CA ALA A 120 -12.16 3.74 -20.51
C ALA A 120 -11.02 2.71 -20.80
N GLY A 121 -10.34 2.18 -19.78
CA GLY A 121 -9.45 1.04 -19.91
C GLY A 121 -9.86 0.02 -18.86
N SER A 122 -10.41 -1.11 -19.27
CA SER A 122 -10.71 -2.22 -18.35
C SER A 122 -9.44 -2.58 -17.57
N PRO A 123 -9.52 -2.84 -16.23
CA PRO A 123 -8.42 -3.44 -15.49
C PRO A 123 -7.94 -4.67 -16.28
N SER A 124 -6.64 -4.90 -16.34
CA SER A 124 -6.16 -6.14 -16.95
C SER A 124 -6.87 -7.30 -16.27
N ALA A 125 -7.33 -8.29 -17.04
CA ALA A 125 -8.10 -9.44 -16.54
C ALA A 125 -7.35 -10.25 -15.44
N ASP A 126 -6.10 -9.89 -15.17
CA ASP A 126 -5.20 -10.54 -14.23
C ASP A 126 -5.01 -9.79 -12.90
N THR A 127 -5.51 -8.55 -12.76
CA THR A 127 -5.38 -7.81 -11.49
C THR A 127 -6.40 -8.30 -10.46
N ILE A 128 -5.89 -8.84 -9.36
CA ILE A 128 -6.69 -9.31 -8.21
C ILE A 128 -6.36 -8.55 -6.92
N THR A 129 -5.44 -7.60 -6.98
CA THR A 129 -5.00 -6.78 -5.84
C THR A 129 -5.68 -5.41 -5.89
N ASN A 130 -6.19 -4.95 -4.76
CA ASN A 130 -6.79 -3.61 -4.60
C ASN A 130 -5.67 -2.58 -4.38
N VAL A 131 -5.13 -2.04 -5.45
CA VAL A 131 -4.00 -1.10 -5.43
C VAL A 131 -4.44 0.35 -5.22
N GLN A 132 -3.56 1.18 -4.67
CA GLN A 132 -3.80 2.62 -4.50
C GLN A 132 -3.79 3.37 -5.83
N THR A 133 -2.79 3.13 -6.66
CA THR A 133 -2.61 3.80 -7.95
C THR A 133 -2.66 2.78 -9.06
N GLN A 134 -3.54 3.00 -10.03
CA GLN A 134 -3.59 2.13 -11.21
C GLN A 134 -2.25 2.19 -11.97
N GLY A 135 -1.78 1.04 -12.46
CA GLY A 135 -0.47 0.94 -13.13
C GLY A 135 0.73 0.81 -12.18
N VAL A 136 0.52 0.97 -10.87
CA VAL A 136 1.52 0.73 -9.82
C VAL A 136 1.06 -0.49 -9.01
N ASP A 137 1.62 -1.66 -9.29
CA ASP A 137 1.29 -2.88 -8.54
C ASP A 137 1.94 -2.86 -7.16
N GLU A 138 1.25 -3.40 -6.19
CA GLU A 138 1.66 -3.47 -4.78
C GLU A 138 1.95 -4.91 -4.39
N GLY A 139 2.88 -5.13 -3.47
CA GLY A 139 3.13 -6.45 -2.90
C GLY A 139 1.86 -7.05 -2.30
N ASP A 140 1.68 -8.37 -2.39
CA ASP A 140 0.56 -9.09 -1.77
C ASP A 140 0.98 -10.54 -1.49
N ILE A 141 0.18 -11.25 -0.72
CA ILE A 141 0.36 -12.69 -0.44
C ILE A 141 -0.15 -13.58 -1.57
N VAL A 142 -0.94 -13.06 -2.50
CA VAL A 142 -1.46 -13.80 -3.65
C VAL A 142 -1.44 -12.94 -4.91
N LYS A 143 -0.95 -13.51 -6.00
CA LYS A 143 -0.92 -12.89 -7.33
C LYS A 143 -1.44 -13.86 -8.38
N LYS A 144 -1.96 -13.31 -9.47
CA LYS A 144 -2.45 -14.09 -10.62
C LYS A 144 -1.53 -13.88 -11.83
N GLN A 145 -1.17 -14.96 -12.49
CA GLN A 145 -0.45 -14.94 -13.76
C GLN A 145 -1.07 -15.98 -14.71
N GLY A 146 -1.79 -15.51 -15.70
CA GLY A 146 -2.51 -16.41 -16.61
C GLY A 146 -3.49 -17.31 -15.86
N ASP A 147 -3.33 -18.62 -16.01
CA ASP A 147 -4.18 -19.65 -15.37
C ASP A 147 -3.76 -19.99 -13.93
N TYR A 148 -2.69 -19.37 -13.42
CA TYR A 148 -2.13 -19.73 -12.12
C TYR A 148 -2.37 -18.64 -11.08
N LEU A 149 -2.74 -19.07 -9.87
CA LEU A 149 -2.60 -18.26 -8.65
C LEU A 149 -1.28 -18.66 -7.98
N ILE A 150 -0.49 -17.65 -7.64
CA ILE A 150 0.74 -17.82 -6.87
C ILE A 150 0.45 -17.34 -5.46
N VAL A 151 0.70 -18.18 -4.47
CA VAL A 151 0.47 -17.87 -3.06
C VAL A 151 1.81 -17.90 -2.33
N LEU A 152 2.08 -16.85 -1.57
CA LEU A 152 3.18 -16.77 -0.63
C LEU A 152 2.64 -16.93 0.78
N ARG A 153 3.15 -17.90 1.50
CA ARG A 153 2.77 -18.09 2.89
C ARG A 153 3.90 -18.71 3.69
N ARG A 154 4.21 -18.08 4.84
CA ARG A 154 5.16 -18.60 5.84
C ARG A 154 6.47 -19.09 5.20
N GLY A 155 7.06 -18.23 4.35
CA GLY A 155 8.33 -18.50 3.66
C GLY A 155 8.26 -19.56 2.56
N ARG A 156 7.08 -19.88 2.03
CA ARG A 156 6.91 -20.84 0.95
C ARG A 156 6.02 -20.31 -0.16
N LEU A 157 6.41 -20.54 -1.39
CA LEU A 157 5.62 -20.24 -2.59
C LEU A 157 4.86 -21.49 -3.05
N PHE A 158 3.62 -21.27 -3.47
CA PHE A 158 2.75 -22.27 -4.09
C PHE A 158 2.25 -21.75 -5.43
N SER A 159 2.16 -22.62 -6.43
CA SER A 159 1.41 -22.34 -7.65
C SER A 159 0.20 -23.24 -7.73
N LEU A 160 -0.97 -22.64 -7.95
CA LEU A 160 -2.27 -23.29 -8.01
C LEU A 160 -2.87 -23.07 -9.40
N ASP A 161 -3.16 -24.17 -10.11
CA ASP A 161 -3.78 -24.12 -11.44
C ASP A 161 -5.30 -23.92 -11.30
N THR A 162 -5.77 -22.79 -11.79
CA THR A 162 -7.19 -22.41 -11.81
C THR A 162 -7.72 -22.23 -13.22
N GLY A 163 -6.96 -22.64 -14.25
CA GLY A 163 -7.34 -22.49 -15.64
C GLY A 163 -8.48 -23.44 -16.06
N GLY A 164 -9.37 -22.94 -16.92
CA GLY A 164 -10.55 -23.72 -17.35
C GLY A 164 -11.38 -24.16 -16.15
N ASP A 165 -11.61 -25.47 -16.02
CA ASP A 165 -12.32 -26.06 -14.87
C ASP A 165 -11.35 -26.75 -13.89
N ARG A 166 -10.07 -26.35 -13.86
CA ARG A 166 -9.09 -26.93 -12.95
C ARG A 166 -9.09 -26.22 -11.61
N LEU A 167 -8.74 -26.96 -10.56
CA LEU A 167 -8.39 -26.45 -9.24
C LEU A 167 -7.44 -27.48 -8.60
N ARG A 168 -6.14 -27.24 -8.70
CA ARG A 168 -5.12 -28.17 -8.18
C ARG A 168 -3.82 -27.45 -7.83
N ALA A 169 -3.12 -27.92 -6.82
CA ALA A 169 -1.75 -27.50 -6.55
C ALA A 169 -0.82 -28.10 -7.63
N VAL A 170 0.11 -27.29 -8.11
CA VAL A 170 1.07 -27.69 -9.17
C VAL A 170 2.47 -27.79 -8.60
N SER A 171 2.91 -26.78 -7.86
CA SER A 171 4.28 -26.70 -7.36
C SER A 171 4.32 -25.99 -6.02
N SER A 172 5.27 -26.37 -5.17
CA SER A 172 5.66 -25.60 -4.00
C SER A 172 7.18 -25.56 -3.88
N ILE A 173 7.71 -24.40 -3.43
CA ILE A 173 9.15 -24.18 -3.25
C ILE A 173 9.36 -23.21 -2.09
N ASP A 174 10.48 -23.35 -1.38
CA ASP A 174 10.86 -22.39 -0.36
C ASP A 174 11.09 -21.00 -0.98
N ALA A 175 10.63 -19.95 -0.31
CA ALA A 175 10.70 -18.57 -0.80
C ALA A 175 12.06 -17.92 -0.56
N PHE A 176 13.00 -18.64 0.01
CA PHE A 176 14.37 -18.21 0.30
C PHE A 176 15.41 -18.98 -0.52
N ALA A 177 16.64 -18.50 -0.47
CA ALA A 177 17.73 -19.07 -1.24
C ALA A 177 18.09 -20.49 -0.75
N PRO A 178 18.32 -21.47 -1.64
CA PRO A 178 18.77 -22.80 -1.25
C PRO A 178 20.06 -22.73 -0.42
N GLY A 179 20.07 -23.40 0.74
CA GLY A 179 21.22 -23.44 1.65
C GLY A 179 21.47 -22.15 2.47
N SER A 180 20.53 -21.21 2.46
CA SER A 180 20.53 -20.11 3.43
C SER A 180 19.82 -20.52 4.73
N ASP A 181 20.20 -19.91 5.85
CA ASP A 181 19.43 -19.99 7.09
C ASP A 181 18.36 -18.90 7.10
N PRO A 182 17.07 -19.22 7.08
CA PRO A 182 16.00 -18.24 7.04
C PRO A 182 15.41 -17.92 8.42
N SER A 183 15.97 -18.43 9.53
CA SER A 183 15.34 -18.43 10.86
C SER A 183 14.95 -17.02 11.37
N ASP A 184 15.77 -16.00 11.07
CA ASP A 184 15.52 -14.61 11.47
C ASP A 184 15.08 -13.75 10.28
N THR A 185 14.30 -14.35 9.37
CA THR A 185 13.83 -13.68 8.16
C THR A 185 12.33 -13.86 8.00
N TRP A 186 11.63 -12.82 7.57
CA TRP A 186 10.25 -12.92 7.12
C TRP A 186 10.16 -12.74 5.60
N TYR A 187 9.13 -13.31 4.97
CA TYR A 187 8.87 -13.26 3.53
C TYR A 187 7.36 -13.15 3.34
N ASP A 188 6.85 -11.92 3.22
CA ASP A 188 5.41 -11.66 3.23
C ASP A 188 4.91 -10.82 2.04
N GLU A 189 5.81 -10.30 1.20
CA GLU A 189 5.43 -9.56 0.01
C GLU A 189 5.83 -10.30 -1.26
N MET A 190 4.92 -10.34 -2.22
CA MET A 190 5.16 -10.93 -3.53
C MET A 190 4.62 -10.04 -4.63
N LEU A 191 5.39 -9.92 -5.71
CA LEU A 191 5.03 -9.26 -6.96
C LEU A 191 5.25 -10.23 -8.12
N VAL A 192 4.55 -10.02 -9.23
CA VAL A 192 4.69 -10.87 -10.41
C VAL A 192 4.77 -10.00 -11.68
N ALA A 193 5.80 -10.24 -12.49
CA ALA A 193 5.99 -9.59 -13.79
C ALA A 193 6.46 -10.59 -14.84
N ASP A 194 5.68 -10.77 -15.91
CA ASP A 194 6.04 -11.60 -17.07
C ASP A 194 6.64 -12.96 -16.70
N GLY A 195 5.98 -13.72 -15.80
CA GLY A 195 6.43 -15.03 -15.35
C GLY A 195 7.58 -14.98 -14.34
N THR A 196 8.06 -13.81 -13.95
CA THR A 196 8.99 -13.65 -12.83
C THR A 196 8.19 -13.38 -11.56
N VAL A 197 8.33 -14.26 -10.59
CA VAL A 197 7.80 -14.07 -9.23
C VAL A 197 8.92 -13.46 -8.38
N VAL A 198 8.62 -12.32 -7.76
CA VAL A 198 9.53 -11.59 -6.89
C VAL A 198 9.02 -11.72 -5.47
N VAL A 199 9.80 -12.28 -4.58
CA VAL A 199 9.50 -12.35 -3.14
C VAL A 199 10.35 -11.33 -2.43
N ILE A 200 9.73 -10.53 -1.60
CA ILE A 200 10.41 -9.57 -0.73
C ILE A 200 10.32 -10.08 0.70
N GLY A 201 11.46 -10.07 1.36
CA GLY A 201 11.59 -10.37 2.78
C GLY A 201 12.61 -9.47 3.44
N TYR A 202 12.72 -9.55 4.74
CA TYR A 202 13.73 -8.84 5.52
C TYR A 202 14.43 -9.81 6.46
N SER A 203 15.76 -9.75 6.48
CA SER A 203 16.58 -10.55 7.38
C SER A 203 17.20 -9.66 8.46
N TYR A 204 16.88 -9.94 9.71
CA TYR A 204 17.44 -9.22 10.85
C TYR A 204 18.90 -9.62 11.07
N ASP A 205 19.24 -10.90 10.90
CA ASP A 205 20.61 -11.40 11.02
C ASP A 205 21.54 -10.79 9.95
N ARG A 206 21.09 -10.72 8.73
CA ARG A 206 21.86 -10.20 7.60
C ARG A 206 21.71 -8.69 7.37
N GLY A 207 20.78 -8.04 8.10
CA GLY A 207 20.56 -6.59 8.11
C GLY A 207 20.15 -6.02 6.76
N GLY A 208 19.02 -6.44 6.21
CA GLY A 208 18.52 -5.89 4.97
C GLY A 208 17.42 -6.67 4.28
N THR A 209 16.90 -6.06 3.22
CA THR A 209 15.86 -6.65 2.39
C THR A 209 16.41 -7.79 1.53
N GLU A 210 15.74 -8.92 1.54
CA GLU A 210 15.98 -10.02 0.60
C GLU A 210 14.99 -9.96 -0.56
N ILE A 211 15.50 -10.07 -1.78
CA ILE A 211 14.74 -10.05 -3.02
C ILE A 211 14.96 -11.40 -3.72
N GLY A 212 14.04 -12.32 -3.53
CA GLY A 212 14.03 -13.63 -4.18
C GLY A 212 13.39 -13.56 -5.56
N LEU A 213 14.05 -14.13 -6.57
CA LEU A 213 13.53 -14.22 -7.93
C LEU A 213 13.26 -15.68 -8.27
N PHE A 214 12.06 -15.93 -8.75
CA PHE A 214 11.61 -17.25 -9.18
C PHE A 214 11.01 -17.17 -10.58
N ASP A 215 11.13 -18.25 -11.36
CA ASP A 215 10.49 -18.39 -12.65
C ASP A 215 9.21 -19.20 -12.51
N LEU A 216 8.08 -18.66 -12.96
CA LEU A 216 6.87 -19.42 -13.23
C LEU A 216 6.95 -20.00 -14.63
N GLN A 217 7.09 -21.32 -14.71
CA GLN A 217 7.16 -22.05 -15.98
C GLN A 217 5.77 -22.17 -16.63
N ALA A 218 5.72 -22.41 -17.94
CA ALA A 218 4.48 -22.53 -18.69
C ALA A 218 3.51 -23.59 -18.12
N GLY A 219 4.03 -24.66 -17.49
CA GLY A 219 3.24 -25.70 -16.81
C GLY A 219 2.88 -25.38 -15.36
N GLY A 220 3.13 -24.18 -14.87
CA GLY A 220 2.88 -23.75 -13.50
C GLY A 220 3.96 -24.15 -12.49
N GLY A 221 5.04 -24.81 -12.93
CA GLY A 221 6.18 -25.11 -12.05
C GLY A 221 6.89 -23.85 -11.58
N LEU A 222 7.30 -23.82 -10.33
CA LEU A 222 8.12 -22.75 -9.76
C LEU A 222 9.58 -23.19 -9.73
N ARG A 223 10.49 -22.31 -10.15
CA ARG A 223 11.92 -22.56 -10.16
C ARG A 223 12.66 -21.38 -9.54
N TYR A 224 13.48 -21.64 -8.53
CA TYR A 224 14.38 -20.64 -7.98
C TYR A 224 15.37 -20.15 -9.05
N ARG A 225 15.57 -18.84 -9.14
CA ARG A 225 16.49 -18.17 -10.07
C ARG A 225 17.67 -17.56 -9.34
N ALA A 226 17.42 -16.69 -8.38
CA ALA A 226 18.44 -15.95 -7.67
C ALA A 226 17.86 -15.27 -6.42
N THR A 227 18.71 -14.94 -5.47
CA THR A 227 18.39 -14.02 -4.38
C THR A 227 19.39 -12.89 -4.35
N TYR A 228 18.90 -11.69 -4.14
CA TYR A 228 19.69 -10.50 -3.92
C TYR A 228 19.42 -9.97 -2.52
N GLN A 229 20.45 -9.43 -1.90
CA GLN A 229 20.36 -8.80 -0.59
C GLN A 229 20.64 -7.31 -0.77
N LEU A 230 19.65 -6.49 -0.43
CA LEU A 230 19.72 -5.03 -0.44
C LEU A 230 19.94 -4.57 0.99
N ARG A 231 21.04 -3.90 1.25
CA ARG A 231 21.26 -3.26 2.55
C ARG A 231 20.26 -2.12 2.71
N SER A 232 19.42 -2.24 3.71
CA SER A 232 18.34 -1.31 4.03
C SER A 232 18.00 -1.42 5.50
N SER A 233 17.30 -0.45 6.07
CA SER A 233 16.55 -0.63 7.31
C SER A 233 15.27 -1.43 7.04
N ASP A 234 14.72 -2.02 8.09
CA ASP A 234 13.40 -2.63 8.04
C ASP A 234 12.35 -1.53 7.79
N TYR A 235 11.51 -1.76 6.81
CA TYR A 235 10.33 -0.95 6.57
C TYR A 235 9.09 -1.83 6.71
N TYR A 236 8.60 -1.95 7.92
CA TYR A 236 7.32 -2.56 8.20
C TYR A 236 6.28 -1.47 8.46
N SER A 237 5.16 -1.55 7.78
CA SER A 237 4.01 -0.68 7.99
C SER A 237 2.74 -1.52 8.09
N ALA A 238 1.88 -1.21 9.06
CA ALA A 238 0.57 -1.83 9.18
C ALA A 238 -0.33 -1.55 7.96
N ARG A 239 -0.05 -0.49 7.21
CA ARG A 239 -0.92 0.04 6.16
C ARG A 239 -0.32 0.01 4.77
N ASN A 240 0.99 -0.15 4.65
CA ASN A 240 1.69 0.01 3.39
C ASN A 240 2.66 -1.14 3.16
N TYR A 241 2.83 -1.51 1.91
CA TYR A 241 3.88 -2.42 1.47
C TYR A 241 5.09 -1.59 1.01
N ALA A 242 6.30 -2.06 1.30
CA ALA A 242 7.52 -1.35 0.94
C ALA A 242 7.83 -1.38 -0.55
N SER A 243 7.33 -2.39 -1.25
CA SER A 243 7.63 -2.66 -2.65
C SER A 243 6.50 -2.25 -3.60
N ARG A 244 6.89 -1.74 -4.76
CA ARG A 244 5.98 -1.42 -5.87
C ARG A 244 6.55 -1.96 -7.17
N LEU A 245 5.67 -2.29 -8.11
CA LEU A 245 6.07 -2.74 -9.43
C LEU A 245 5.39 -1.88 -10.51
N ILE A 246 6.20 -1.28 -11.38
CA ILE A 246 5.73 -0.57 -12.57
C ILE A 246 6.34 -1.23 -13.80
N GLY A 247 5.52 -1.92 -14.57
CA GLY A 247 6.02 -2.75 -15.68
C GLY A 247 6.97 -3.84 -15.18
N LYS A 248 8.27 -3.73 -15.49
CA LYS A 248 9.33 -4.65 -15.03
C LYS A 248 10.29 -4.00 -14.04
N THR A 249 9.97 -2.83 -13.54
CA THR A 249 10.80 -2.10 -12.59
C THR A 249 10.23 -2.25 -11.19
N LEU A 250 10.97 -2.95 -10.33
CA LEU A 250 10.72 -3.00 -8.90
C LEU A 250 11.20 -1.70 -8.27
N ILE A 251 10.33 -1.06 -7.50
CA ILE A 251 10.61 0.16 -6.75
C ILE A 251 10.55 -0.19 -5.28
N PHE A 252 11.59 0.18 -4.56
CA PHE A 252 11.70 -0.08 -3.14
C PHE A 252 12.09 1.20 -2.40
N TYR A 253 11.30 1.59 -1.40
CA TYR A 253 11.61 2.71 -0.51
C TYR A 253 12.19 2.17 0.79
N ALA A 254 13.31 2.72 1.23
CA ALA A 254 13.95 2.37 2.49
C ALA A 254 14.48 3.64 3.19
N PRO A 255 13.87 4.07 4.29
CA PRO A 255 14.45 5.09 5.15
C PRO A 255 15.58 4.45 5.98
N MET A 256 16.64 5.21 6.23
CA MET A 256 17.78 4.78 7.05
C MET A 256 18.15 5.91 8.00
N SER A 257 18.01 5.68 9.31
CA SER A 257 18.50 6.64 10.30
C SER A 257 20.01 6.79 10.18
N LEU A 258 20.47 8.03 10.32
CA LEU A 258 21.89 8.37 10.27
C LEU A 258 22.45 8.68 11.66
N GLU A 259 21.70 8.47 12.73
CA GLU A 259 22.19 8.72 14.10
C GLU A 259 23.45 7.93 14.44
N ASP A 260 23.53 6.67 13.98
CA ASP A 260 24.68 5.77 14.18
C ASP A 260 25.61 5.72 12.96
N TYR A 261 25.60 6.74 12.11
CA TYR A 261 26.44 6.77 10.93
C TYR A 261 27.92 6.94 11.31
N GLU A 262 28.72 5.92 11.01
CA GLU A 262 30.16 5.93 11.23
C GLU A 262 30.86 6.65 10.06
N THR A 263 31.47 7.78 10.33
CA THR A 263 32.15 8.59 9.30
C THR A 263 33.39 7.93 8.73
N ASP A 264 34.01 7.00 9.47
CA ASP A 264 35.16 6.20 9.05
C ASP A 264 34.77 4.98 8.22
N ARG A 265 33.53 4.52 8.34
CA ARG A 265 32.95 3.41 7.56
C ARG A 265 31.69 3.81 6.79
N PRO A 266 31.73 4.84 5.94
CA PRO A 266 30.54 5.38 5.30
C PRO A 266 29.80 4.35 4.43
N ASP A 267 30.52 3.39 3.86
CA ASP A 267 29.93 2.37 3.00
C ASP A 267 29.21 1.27 3.79
N ALA A 268 29.36 1.21 5.12
CA ALA A 268 28.73 0.20 5.94
C ALA A 268 27.19 0.42 6.08
N ARG A 269 26.73 1.67 5.97
CA ARG A 269 25.33 2.05 6.20
C ARG A 269 24.56 2.47 4.93
N LEU A 270 25.24 2.70 3.81
CA LEU A 270 24.57 3.16 2.59
C LEU A 270 24.00 1.98 1.79
N PRO A 271 22.92 2.20 1.00
CA PRO A 271 22.33 1.19 0.15
C PRO A 271 23.36 0.49 -0.76
N ALA A 272 23.43 -0.81 -0.62
CA ALA A 272 24.34 -1.67 -1.37
C ALA A 272 23.65 -2.99 -1.70
N LEU A 273 23.98 -3.56 -2.84
CA LEU A 273 23.40 -4.80 -3.33
C LEU A 273 24.44 -5.92 -3.35
N ARG A 274 24.03 -7.11 -2.94
CA ARG A 274 24.82 -8.34 -3.03
C ARG A 274 23.98 -9.42 -3.71
N HIS A 275 24.56 -10.12 -4.67
CA HIS A 275 23.98 -11.37 -5.17
C HIS A 275 24.32 -12.49 -4.17
N TRP A 276 23.30 -13.16 -3.65
CA TRP A 276 23.49 -14.25 -2.71
C TRP A 276 24.17 -15.45 -3.38
N ARG A 277 25.12 -16.04 -2.68
CA ARG A 277 25.78 -17.30 -2.98
C ARG A 277 26.30 -17.93 -1.68
N SER A 278 26.45 -19.23 -1.65
CA SER A 278 27.09 -19.89 -0.50
C SER A 278 28.48 -19.27 -0.25
N GLY A 279 28.76 -18.94 1.00
CA GLY A 279 29.99 -18.26 1.42
C GLY A 279 30.05 -16.77 1.08
N ALA A 280 28.96 -16.13 0.66
CA ALA A 280 28.91 -14.67 0.47
C ALA A 280 29.10 -13.96 1.81
N THR A 281 29.95 -12.93 1.81
CA THR A 281 30.35 -12.15 2.99
C THR A 281 29.87 -10.70 2.89
N PRO A 282 29.91 -9.91 3.95
CA PRO A 282 29.64 -8.47 3.89
C PRO A 282 30.52 -7.72 2.86
N ALA A 283 31.72 -8.22 2.55
CA ALA A 283 32.61 -7.62 1.55
C ALA A 283 32.11 -7.75 0.11
N ASP A 284 31.13 -8.66 -0.15
CA ASP A 284 30.53 -8.83 -1.47
C ASP A 284 29.48 -7.78 -1.80
N PHE A 285 29.05 -6.97 -0.83
CA PHE A 285 28.15 -5.86 -1.12
C PHE A 285 28.80 -4.83 -2.03
N ARG A 286 28.05 -4.38 -3.03
CA ARG A 286 28.44 -3.30 -3.93
C ARG A 286 27.47 -2.15 -3.74
N ARG A 287 28.01 -0.99 -3.38
CA ARG A 287 27.23 0.24 -3.21
C ARG A 287 26.50 0.60 -4.50
N ILE A 288 25.20 0.91 -4.39
CA ILE A 288 24.31 1.29 -5.50
C ILE A 288 23.82 2.74 -5.38
N LEU A 289 24.19 3.44 -4.32
CA LEU A 289 23.88 4.85 -4.06
C LEU A 289 25.20 5.66 -4.00
N PRO A 290 25.66 6.28 -5.09
CA PRO A 290 26.81 7.18 -5.07
C PRO A 290 26.42 8.52 -4.40
N ALA A 291 27.37 9.25 -3.83
CA ALA A 291 27.13 10.57 -3.24
C ALA A 291 26.49 11.56 -4.25
N THR A 292 26.82 11.43 -5.52
CA THR A 292 26.22 12.24 -6.61
C THR A 292 24.76 11.91 -6.90
N ALA A 293 24.16 10.92 -6.22
CA ALA A 293 22.74 10.61 -6.23
C ALA A 293 22.08 10.83 -4.85
N ILE A 294 22.78 11.46 -3.91
CA ILE A 294 22.24 11.89 -2.61
C ILE A 294 22.00 13.40 -2.69
N TYR A 295 20.78 13.80 -2.42
CA TYR A 295 20.33 15.18 -2.56
C TYR A 295 19.99 15.78 -1.19
N THR A 296 20.17 17.09 -1.08
CA THR A 296 19.81 17.82 0.14
C THR A 296 19.14 19.14 -0.22
N ALA A 297 18.27 19.59 0.66
CA ALA A 297 17.64 20.88 0.57
C ALA A 297 18.18 21.82 1.66
N PRO A 298 18.56 23.07 1.32
CA PRO A 298 19.06 24.01 2.31
C PRO A 298 18.07 24.27 3.44
N GLY A 299 18.53 24.15 4.70
CA GLY A 299 17.76 24.45 5.90
C GLY A 299 16.61 23.48 6.20
N LEU A 300 16.63 22.27 5.63
CA LEU A 300 15.70 21.17 5.97
C LEU A 300 16.34 20.13 6.90
N LEU A 301 17.64 20.17 7.09
CA LEU A 301 18.34 19.19 7.92
C LEU A 301 18.41 19.68 9.37
N ASP A 302 18.06 18.78 10.27
CA ASP A 302 18.32 18.89 11.69
C ASP A 302 19.35 17.85 12.09
N PRO A 303 20.44 18.23 12.77
CA PRO A 303 21.44 17.26 13.21
C PRO A 303 20.90 16.18 14.15
N HIS A 304 19.80 16.46 14.85
CA HIS A 304 19.21 15.54 15.84
C HIS A 304 18.12 14.64 15.27
N ASP A 305 17.70 14.93 14.03
CA ASP A 305 16.61 14.24 13.37
C ASP A 305 16.93 14.19 11.88
N VAL A 306 17.79 13.26 11.47
CA VAL A 306 18.19 13.10 10.07
C VAL A 306 18.20 11.65 9.66
N ALA A 307 17.49 11.38 8.56
CA ALA A 307 17.50 10.10 7.89
C ALA A 307 17.82 10.25 6.39
N LEU A 308 18.31 9.16 5.84
CA LEU A 308 18.51 8.99 4.41
C LEU A 308 17.28 8.25 3.84
N HIS A 309 16.48 8.94 3.05
CA HIS A 309 15.32 8.36 2.37
C HIS A 309 15.73 7.87 0.99
N ALA A 310 16.01 6.58 0.87
CA ALA A 310 16.48 5.97 -0.36
C ALA A 310 15.32 5.36 -1.18
N VAL A 311 15.30 5.67 -2.47
CA VAL A 311 14.45 5.01 -3.47
C VAL A 311 15.35 4.17 -4.37
N THR A 312 15.16 2.87 -4.34
CA THR A 312 15.88 1.90 -5.15
C THR A 312 14.99 1.39 -6.27
N GLN A 313 15.48 1.45 -7.49
CA GLN A 313 14.81 0.93 -8.68
C GLN A 313 15.62 -0.25 -9.22
N CYS A 314 14.97 -1.39 -9.40
CA CYS A 314 15.60 -2.64 -9.86
C CYS A 314 14.91 -3.16 -11.12
N GLU A 315 15.67 -3.37 -12.19
CA GLU A 315 15.20 -3.93 -13.44
C GLU A 315 15.16 -5.47 -13.38
N LEU A 316 13.98 -6.05 -13.58
CA LEU A 316 13.74 -7.49 -13.49
C LEU A 316 13.90 -8.23 -14.83
N GLY A 317 13.87 -7.51 -15.95
CA GLY A 317 13.81 -8.11 -17.31
C GLY A 317 15.11 -8.67 -17.86
N GLY A 318 16.24 -8.56 -17.15
CA GLY A 318 17.55 -9.03 -17.59
C GLY A 318 17.96 -10.37 -16.97
N PRO A 319 19.08 -10.94 -17.44
CA PRO A 319 19.63 -12.18 -16.86
C PRO A 319 20.12 -12.01 -15.43
N ARG A 320 20.36 -10.78 -15.02
CA ARG A 320 20.69 -10.37 -13.64
C ARG A 320 19.90 -9.12 -13.30
N MET A 321 19.40 -9.04 -12.08
CA MET A 321 18.78 -7.83 -11.57
C MET A 321 19.82 -6.72 -11.46
N ARG A 322 19.48 -5.54 -11.94
CA ARG A 322 20.30 -4.33 -11.84
C ARG A 322 19.53 -3.28 -11.09
N CYS A 323 20.15 -2.77 -10.02
CA CYS A 323 19.52 -1.74 -9.20
C CYS A 323 20.33 -0.45 -9.24
N ARG A 324 19.61 0.65 -9.12
CA ARG A 324 20.15 1.99 -8.88
C ARG A 324 19.35 2.63 -7.75
N SER A 325 20.01 3.45 -6.95
CA SER A 325 19.36 4.19 -5.88
C SER A 325 19.60 5.68 -6.03
N SER A 326 18.61 6.46 -5.66
CA SER A 326 18.73 7.88 -5.37
C SER A 326 18.16 8.13 -3.98
N ALA A 327 18.64 9.16 -3.30
CA ALA A 327 18.19 9.45 -1.95
C ALA A 327 18.10 10.95 -1.69
N VAL A 328 17.25 11.30 -0.72
CA VAL A 328 17.17 12.64 -0.14
C VAL A 328 17.48 12.56 1.36
N LEU A 329 18.09 13.61 1.90
CA LEU A 329 18.26 13.78 3.34
C LEU A 329 17.09 14.58 3.89
N GLY A 330 16.44 14.09 4.93
CA GLY A 330 15.28 14.71 5.57
C GLY A 330 15.17 14.30 7.04
N ALA A 331 14.10 14.73 7.70
CA ALA A 331 13.74 14.28 9.04
C ALA A 331 13.41 12.78 9.05
N ASP A 332 13.59 12.11 10.19
CA ASP A 332 13.29 10.67 10.33
C ASP A 332 11.77 10.44 10.42
N SER A 333 11.13 10.40 9.27
CA SER A 333 9.72 10.00 9.13
C SER A 333 9.56 9.07 7.94
N ARG A 334 8.45 8.31 7.87
CA ARG A 334 8.37 7.15 6.99
C ARG A 334 7.25 7.22 5.96
N THR A 335 6.50 8.30 5.88
CA THR A 335 5.36 8.36 4.96
C THR A 335 5.81 8.60 3.53
N PHE A 336 5.43 7.72 2.64
CA PHE A 336 5.71 7.83 1.22
C PHE A 336 4.52 7.44 0.36
N TYR A 337 4.54 7.86 -0.89
CA TYR A 337 3.53 7.55 -1.89
C TYR A 337 4.20 7.34 -3.25
N VAL A 338 3.76 6.34 -4.00
CA VAL A 338 4.26 6.05 -5.34
C VAL A 338 3.17 6.33 -6.37
N SER A 339 3.45 7.28 -7.26
CA SER A 339 2.68 7.53 -8.48
C SER A 339 3.32 6.80 -9.67
N GLU A 340 2.70 6.88 -10.84
CA GLU A 340 3.25 6.26 -12.05
C GLU A 340 4.63 6.84 -12.46
N ASP A 341 4.96 8.07 -12.06
CA ASP A 341 6.16 8.79 -12.53
C ASP A 341 7.11 9.26 -11.42
N ALA A 342 6.72 9.16 -10.14
CA ALA A 342 7.54 9.63 -9.04
C ALA A 342 7.22 8.91 -7.71
N VAL A 343 8.20 8.87 -6.84
CA VAL A 343 8.02 8.59 -5.41
C VAL A 343 7.96 9.92 -4.67
N TYR A 344 6.96 10.10 -3.84
CA TYR A 344 6.83 11.21 -2.91
C TYR A 344 7.23 10.73 -1.52
N VAL A 345 8.19 11.42 -0.92
CA VAL A 345 8.62 11.19 0.46
C VAL A 345 8.23 12.41 1.27
N TRP A 346 7.45 12.21 2.30
CA TRP A 346 7.06 13.24 3.24
C TRP A 346 7.88 13.11 4.51
N THR A 347 8.54 14.20 4.90
CA THR A 347 9.30 14.27 6.15
C THR A 347 8.71 15.36 7.02
N SER A 348 8.52 15.08 8.30
CA SER A 348 7.96 16.02 9.26
C SER A 348 8.76 15.98 10.56
N ARG A 349 8.68 17.07 11.30
CA ARG A 349 9.23 17.25 12.64
C ARG A 349 8.13 17.78 13.54
N ASP A 350 8.37 17.72 14.83
CA ASP A 350 7.51 18.41 15.77
C ASP A 350 7.47 19.92 15.44
N PRO A 351 6.30 20.55 15.58
CA PRO A 351 6.18 21.99 15.41
C PRO A 351 7.12 22.72 16.37
N ASP A 352 7.84 23.74 15.85
CA ASP A 352 8.68 24.60 16.68
C ASP A 352 7.80 25.49 17.58
N PRO A 353 7.79 25.28 18.90
CA PRO A 353 6.90 26.03 19.80
C PRO A 353 7.24 27.52 19.83
N ASP A 354 8.48 27.91 19.58
CA ASP A 354 8.93 29.29 19.54
C ASP A 354 8.56 29.98 18.22
N HIS A 355 8.29 29.17 17.19
CA HIS A 355 7.96 29.69 15.85
C HIS A 355 6.80 28.90 15.22
N PRO A 356 5.59 28.96 15.79
CA PRO A 356 4.46 28.09 15.38
C PRO A 356 3.99 28.29 13.93
N GLY A 357 4.45 29.32 13.25
CA GLY A 357 4.14 29.56 11.84
C GLY A 357 5.16 29.02 10.83
N ARG A 358 6.26 28.41 11.30
CA ARG A 358 7.26 27.82 10.40
C ARG A 358 6.79 26.48 9.86
N PRO A 359 7.05 26.19 8.58
CA PRO A 359 6.81 24.87 8.04
C PRO A 359 7.61 23.81 8.80
N ASN A 360 6.93 22.81 9.33
CA ASN A 360 7.53 21.69 10.06
C ASN A 360 7.72 20.47 9.19
N ALA A 361 7.36 20.51 7.91
CA ALA A 361 7.45 19.39 6.99
C ALA A 361 8.09 19.77 5.65
N ALA A 362 8.54 18.75 4.94
CA ALA A 362 8.96 18.85 3.55
C ALA A 362 8.46 17.65 2.75
N VAL A 363 8.00 17.88 1.54
CA VAL A 363 7.69 16.83 0.59
C VAL A 363 8.71 16.83 -0.53
N PHE A 364 9.34 15.68 -0.73
CA PHE A 364 10.29 15.43 -1.79
C PHE A 364 9.59 14.67 -2.92
N ARG A 365 9.71 15.16 -4.14
CA ARG A 365 9.30 14.44 -5.34
C ARG A 365 10.54 13.86 -6.01
N MET A 366 10.63 12.53 -6.07
CA MET A 366 11.74 11.77 -6.64
C MET A 366 11.28 11.10 -7.94
N PRO A 367 11.59 11.70 -9.11
CA PRO A 367 11.17 11.17 -10.41
C PRO A 367 11.77 9.78 -10.69
N LEU A 368 10.94 8.87 -11.26
CA LEU A 368 11.38 7.52 -11.62
C LEU A 368 12.19 7.45 -12.91
N ASP A 369 12.18 8.51 -13.70
CA ASP A 369 12.94 8.62 -14.96
C ASP A 369 14.41 9.04 -14.77
N GLY A 370 14.87 9.20 -13.53
CA GLY A 370 16.25 9.54 -13.20
C GLY A 370 16.56 11.04 -13.22
N ARG A 371 15.58 11.92 -13.44
CA ARG A 371 15.74 13.36 -13.25
C ARG A 371 16.02 13.67 -11.77
N PRO A 372 16.74 14.77 -11.45
CA PRO A 372 16.98 15.18 -10.10
C PRO A 372 15.67 15.38 -9.30
N PRO A 373 15.63 15.03 -8.02
CA PRO A 373 14.53 15.31 -7.13
C PRO A 373 14.27 16.80 -6.97
N SER A 374 13.05 17.13 -6.58
CA SER A 374 12.63 18.46 -6.18
C SER A 374 11.90 18.40 -4.84
N ALA A 375 11.82 19.51 -4.14
CA ALA A 375 11.16 19.57 -2.84
C ALA A 375 10.32 20.85 -2.67
N LEU A 376 9.35 20.75 -1.75
CA LEU A 376 8.52 21.85 -1.30
C LEU A 376 8.36 21.75 0.22
N ARG A 377 8.54 22.86 0.95
CA ARG A 377 8.24 22.91 2.38
C ARG A 377 6.74 22.94 2.60
N ALA A 378 6.28 22.23 3.61
CA ALA A 378 4.88 22.13 3.96
C ALA A 378 4.68 22.17 5.48
N SER A 379 3.43 22.16 5.90
CA SER A 379 3.03 22.05 7.31
C SER A 379 2.08 20.88 7.49
N GLY A 380 2.13 20.24 8.65
CA GLY A 380 1.35 19.07 8.98
C GLY A 380 1.95 17.78 8.40
N SER A 381 1.35 16.66 8.75
CA SER A 381 1.79 15.32 8.36
C SER A 381 0.64 14.51 7.79
N PRO A 382 0.85 13.77 6.70
CA PRO A 382 -0.10 12.77 6.22
C PRO A 382 -0.12 11.59 7.20
N VAL A 383 -1.27 10.94 7.32
CA VAL A 383 -1.41 9.76 8.19
C VAL A 383 -0.70 8.56 7.58
N ASP A 384 -0.91 8.35 6.28
CA ASP A 384 -0.37 7.21 5.53
C ASP A 384 -0.30 7.52 4.03
N GLN A 385 0.07 6.52 3.23
CA GLN A 385 0.09 6.66 1.77
C GLN A 385 -1.28 7.03 1.16
N MET A 386 -2.39 6.63 1.78
CA MET A 386 -3.74 6.88 1.27
C MET A 386 -4.14 8.35 1.35
N SER A 387 -3.39 9.11 2.15
CA SER A 387 -3.52 10.56 2.24
C SER A 387 -3.12 11.29 0.95
N PHE A 388 -2.49 10.62 -0.01
CA PHE A 388 -1.94 11.23 -1.21
C PHE A 388 -2.73 10.93 -2.48
N LEU A 389 -2.72 11.93 -3.39
CA LEU A 389 -3.15 11.79 -4.77
C LEU A 389 -2.35 12.74 -5.67
N GLN A 390 -1.55 12.20 -6.59
CA GLN A 390 -1.06 12.94 -7.74
C GLN A 390 -2.06 12.81 -8.90
N ARG A 391 -2.55 13.94 -9.41
CA ARG A 391 -3.44 13.96 -10.59
C ARG A 391 -3.40 15.30 -11.30
N ASP A 392 -3.42 15.28 -12.64
CA ASP A 392 -3.57 16.47 -13.49
C ASP A 392 -2.56 17.59 -13.18
N GLY A 393 -1.30 17.23 -12.88
CA GLY A 393 -0.25 18.20 -12.53
C GLY A 393 -0.34 18.78 -11.12
N TRP A 394 -1.14 18.18 -10.25
CA TRP A 394 -1.29 18.55 -8.85
C TRP A 394 -0.95 17.38 -7.93
N LEU A 395 -0.39 17.71 -6.78
CA LEU A 395 -0.34 16.84 -5.62
C LEU A 395 -1.40 17.29 -4.62
N ASN A 396 -2.24 16.37 -4.18
CA ASN A 396 -3.24 16.54 -3.14
C ASN A 396 -2.86 15.68 -1.95
N VAL A 397 -2.84 16.24 -0.76
CA VAL A 397 -2.46 15.51 0.46
C VAL A 397 -3.40 15.88 1.61
N LEU A 398 -3.99 14.88 2.24
CA LEU A 398 -4.69 15.05 3.50
C LEU A 398 -3.65 15.10 4.62
N VAL A 399 -3.59 16.18 5.35
CA VAL A 399 -2.61 16.40 6.42
C VAL A 399 -3.32 16.74 7.73
N GLY A 400 -2.77 16.23 8.84
CA GLY A 400 -3.12 16.61 10.19
C GLY A 400 -2.00 17.42 10.84
N ASN A 401 -2.35 18.28 11.79
CA ASN A 401 -1.36 19.12 12.47
C ASN A 401 -0.42 18.28 13.35
N ASP A 402 -0.97 17.29 14.05
CA ASP A 402 -0.24 16.42 14.97
C ASP A 402 -0.34 14.94 14.55
N ALA A 403 -0.34 14.67 13.24
CA ALA A 403 -0.36 13.30 12.73
C ALA A 403 0.98 12.61 13.04
N GLU A 404 0.92 11.44 13.64
CA GLU A 404 2.12 10.65 13.95
C GLU A 404 2.71 9.93 12.73
N GLY A 405 2.00 9.93 11.61
CA GLY A 405 2.41 9.19 10.43
C GLY A 405 2.28 7.67 10.62
N GLU A 406 2.91 6.90 9.75
CA GLU A 406 2.84 5.44 9.80
C GLU A 406 3.64 4.86 10.97
N ALA A 407 2.95 4.04 11.77
CA ALA A 407 3.54 3.24 12.84
C ALA A 407 3.39 1.74 12.55
N MET A 408 4.11 0.90 13.28
CA MET A 408 4.11 -0.56 13.05
C MET A 408 2.70 -1.17 13.19
N TRP A 409 1.90 -0.71 14.17
CA TRP A 409 0.63 -1.33 14.51
C TRP A 409 -0.60 -0.51 14.13
N ALA A 410 -0.49 0.80 14.10
CA ALA A 410 -1.58 1.70 13.71
C ALA A 410 -1.02 3.06 13.32
N SER A 411 -1.67 3.72 12.37
CA SER A 411 -1.48 5.15 12.14
C SER A 411 -2.55 5.90 12.90
N ARG A 412 -2.13 6.87 13.69
CA ARG A 412 -3.03 7.68 14.52
C ARG A 412 -2.85 9.14 14.22
N THR A 413 -3.94 9.87 14.21
CA THR A 413 -3.93 11.31 14.32
C THR A 413 -4.37 11.70 15.70
N ARG A 414 -3.60 12.57 16.35
CA ARG A 414 -4.04 13.23 17.59
C ARG A 414 -5.01 14.35 17.26
N THR A 415 -5.63 14.94 18.27
CA THR A 415 -6.44 16.15 18.11
C THR A 415 -5.60 17.24 17.46
N GLY A 416 -5.96 17.58 16.26
CA GLY A 416 -5.30 18.63 15.51
C GLY A 416 -6.15 19.04 14.33
N ASP A 417 -5.80 20.17 13.73
CA ASP A 417 -6.48 20.65 12.54
C ASP A 417 -6.19 19.75 11.35
N LEU A 418 -7.23 19.29 10.69
CA LEU A 418 -7.13 18.60 9.42
C LEU A 418 -7.23 19.59 8.26
N ALA A 419 -6.43 19.36 7.23
CA ALA A 419 -6.50 20.14 6.01
C ALA A 419 -6.22 19.28 4.77
N LEU A 420 -6.82 19.67 3.65
CA LEU A 420 -6.41 19.20 2.34
C LEU A 420 -5.40 20.20 1.74
N LEU A 421 -4.15 19.78 1.65
CA LEU A 421 -3.13 20.51 0.90
C LEU A 421 -3.26 20.17 -0.59
N ARG A 422 -3.28 21.20 -1.45
CA ARG A 422 -3.31 21.05 -2.90
C ARG A 422 -2.32 21.99 -3.56
N VAL A 423 -1.24 21.43 -4.12
CA VAL A 423 -0.13 22.19 -4.72
C VAL A 423 0.14 21.73 -6.15
N ARG A 424 0.60 22.63 -7.00
CA ARG A 424 1.03 22.27 -8.36
C ARG A 424 2.37 21.58 -8.33
N LEU A 425 2.58 20.61 -9.20
CA LEU A 425 3.90 19.96 -9.35
C LEU A 425 4.99 20.95 -9.79
N SER A 426 4.61 22.05 -10.45
CA SER A 426 5.53 23.14 -10.83
C SER A 426 6.00 24.00 -9.65
N GLU A 427 5.39 23.87 -8.46
CA GLU A 427 5.82 24.57 -7.24
C GLU A 427 6.99 23.87 -6.55
N PHE A 428 7.23 22.60 -6.90
CA PHE A 428 8.38 21.85 -6.41
C PHE A 428 9.68 22.39 -7.03
N GLY A 429 10.67 22.61 -6.17
CA GLY A 429 11.93 23.22 -6.58
C GLY A 429 13.13 22.74 -5.78
N ASP A 430 14.01 23.67 -5.42
CA ASP A 430 15.25 23.42 -4.67
C ASP A 430 15.05 23.32 -3.14
N GLY A 431 13.81 23.16 -2.68
CA GLY A 431 13.45 23.05 -1.25
C GLY A 431 13.37 24.39 -0.50
N ARG A 432 13.53 25.53 -1.19
CA ARG A 432 13.33 26.85 -0.58
C ARG A 432 11.87 27.32 -0.64
N GLY A 433 11.10 26.81 -1.60
CA GLY A 433 9.69 27.09 -1.74
C GLY A 433 8.90 26.58 -0.55
N ILE A 434 7.85 27.31 -0.17
CA ILE A 434 6.92 26.96 0.91
C ILE A 434 5.52 26.90 0.30
N ALA A 435 4.77 25.85 0.61
CA ALA A 435 3.37 25.75 0.24
C ALA A 435 2.59 26.93 0.81
N HIS A 436 1.94 27.70 -0.06
CA HIS A 436 1.23 28.89 0.35
C HIS A 436 0.04 28.53 1.25
N ARG A 437 -0.25 29.35 2.27
CA ARG A 437 -1.38 29.11 3.21
C ARG A 437 -2.72 28.86 2.48
N ALA A 438 -2.96 29.54 1.36
CA ALA A 438 -4.16 29.35 0.55
C ALA A 438 -4.24 27.99 -0.18
N ALA A 439 -3.15 27.21 -0.19
CA ALA A 439 -3.12 25.84 -0.72
C ALA A 439 -3.74 24.83 0.26
N TYR A 440 -3.88 25.20 1.53
CA TYR A 440 -4.51 24.39 2.56
C TYR A 440 -5.99 24.73 2.67
N ARG A 441 -6.83 23.72 2.55
CA ARG A 441 -8.27 23.83 2.80
C ARG A 441 -8.57 23.17 4.13
N PRO A 442 -8.99 23.92 5.17
CA PRO A 442 -9.40 23.34 6.44
C PRO A 442 -10.54 22.33 6.26
N LEU A 443 -10.48 21.24 6.99
CA LEU A 443 -11.46 20.15 6.97
C LEU A 443 -12.07 19.95 8.35
N PRO A 444 -13.29 19.39 8.43
CA PRO A 444 -13.87 18.96 9.68
C PRO A 444 -12.99 17.92 10.38
N GLN A 445 -12.90 18.02 11.68
CA GLN A 445 -12.16 17.11 12.55
C GLN A 445 -13.09 16.47 13.59
N ALA A 446 -12.66 15.39 14.20
CA ALA A 446 -13.28 14.85 15.39
C ALA A 446 -12.63 15.53 16.62
N ASN A 447 -13.45 15.86 17.63
CA ASN A 447 -12.95 16.39 18.92
C ASN A 447 -12.50 15.22 19.81
N ILE A 448 -11.52 14.44 19.36
CA ILE A 448 -11.03 13.27 20.08
C ILE A 448 -9.52 13.25 20.10
N TYR A 449 -8.97 12.77 21.23
CA TYR A 449 -7.57 12.40 21.33
C TYR A 449 -7.39 10.97 20.79
N ASP A 450 -6.36 10.73 20.00
CA ASP A 450 -5.97 9.41 19.46
C ASP A 450 -7.11 8.68 18.71
N TYR A 451 -7.51 9.18 17.57
CA TYR A 451 -8.44 8.49 16.68
C TYR A 451 -7.77 7.98 15.41
N ASP A 452 -8.31 6.90 14.85
CA ASP A 452 -7.91 6.42 13.55
C ASP A 452 -8.60 7.22 12.45
N LEU A 453 -7.82 7.82 11.57
CA LEU A 453 -8.32 8.50 10.39
C LEU A 453 -8.24 7.58 9.18
N HIS A 454 -9.37 7.34 8.55
CA HIS A 454 -9.48 6.55 7.33
C HIS A 454 -9.90 7.46 6.18
N ALA A 455 -9.12 7.47 5.10
CA ALA A 455 -9.36 8.35 3.97
C ALA A 455 -9.12 7.66 2.63
N ARG A 456 -9.83 8.11 1.58
CA ARG A 456 -9.61 7.65 0.22
C ARG A 456 -9.96 8.70 -0.81
N PHE A 457 -9.11 8.83 -1.83
CA PHE A 457 -9.46 9.54 -3.04
C PHE A 457 -10.18 8.60 -4.01
N ILE A 458 -11.43 8.95 -4.37
CA ILE A 458 -12.28 8.16 -5.28
C ILE A 458 -12.79 9.10 -6.37
N GLY A 459 -12.35 8.89 -7.60
CA GLY A 459 -12.66 9.81 -8.69
C GLY A 459 -12.22 11.24 -8.38
N ASP A 460 -13.17 12.16 -8.32
CA ASP A 460 -12.93 13.59 -7.98
C ASP A 460 -13.16 13.90 -6.51
N TRP A 461 -13.38 12.89 -5.69
CA TRP A 461 -13.74 13.03 -4.29
C TRP A 461 -12.61 12.59 -3.35
N LEU A 462 -12.48 13.30 -2.24
CA LEU A 462 -11.84 12.79 -1.03
C LEU A 462 -12.96 12.41 -0.07
N VAL A 463 -12.96 11.16 0.39
CA VAL A 463 -13.87 10.63 1.41
C VAL A 463 -13.03 10.26 2.61
N PHE A 464 -13.44 10.66 3.81
CA PHE A 464 -12.75 10.31 5.04
C PHE A 464 -13.72 10.19 6.23
N GLY A 465 -13.28 9.49 7.25
CA GLY A 465 -14.02 9.29 8.50
C GLY A 465 -13.09 8.81 9.60
N PHE A 466 -13.64 8.65 10.79
CA PHE A 466 -12.88 8.33 11.98
C PHE A 466 -13.26 6.96 12.51
N GLY A 467 -12.24 6.18 12.87
CA GLY A 467 -12.37 4.92 13.57
C GLY A 467 -12.68 5.12 15.06
N GLY A 468 -13.07 4.03 15.72
CA GLY A 468 -13.24 4.03 17.15
C GLY A 468 -11.89 3.93 17.89
N TYR A 469 -11.80 4.52 19.08
CA TYR A 469 -10.64 4.49 19.96
C TYR A 469 -10.83 3.55 21.15
N TRP A 470 -9.72 3.11 21.71
CA TRP A 470 -9.64 2.36 22.96
C TRP A 470 -9.64 3.36 24.15
N GLY A 471 -10.73 3.47 24.89
CA GLY A 471 -10.66 4.00 26.24
C GLY A 471 -11.52 5.17 26.65
N ASP A 472 -12.16 5.95 25.79
CA ASP A 472 -13.04 7.01 26.27
C ASP A 472 -14.41 7.01 25.56
N LYS A 473 -15.46 6.92 26.37
CA LYS A 473 -16.82 6.62 25.92
C LYS A 473 -17.72 7.86 25.84
N ASP A 474 -17.30 8.99 26.42
CA ASP A 474 -18.20 10.10 26.62
C ASP A 474 -18.04 11.24 25.57
N GLY A 475 -18.98 11.25 24.64
CA GLY A 475 -19.28 12.46 23.85
C GLY A 475 -18.63 12.56 22.49
N VAL A 476 -17.97 11.51 22.00
CA VAL A 476 -17.31 11.56 20.72
C VAL A 476 -18.19 11.03 19.61
N ASP A 477 -18.56 11.91 18.67
CA ASP A 477 -19.35 11.54 17.50
C ASP A 477 -18.44 11.07 16.34
N VAL A 478 -17.91 9.85 16.45
CA VAL A 478 -17.16 9.18 15.36
C VAL A 478 -18.08 8.62 14.27
N LYS A 479 -19.40 8.59 14.53
CA LYS A 479 -20.39 8.08 13.59
C LYS A 479 -20.69 9.08 12.49
N ARG A 480 -19.60 9.67 11.93
CA ARG A 480 -19.67 10.62 10.81
C ARG A 480 -18.58 10.34 9.78
N ALA A 481 -18.93 10.58 8.53
CA ALA A 481 -17.96 10.66 7.46
C ALA A 481 -18.11 11.98 6.71
N PHE A 482 -17.08 12.31 5.98
CA PHE A 482 -16.99 13.55 5.24
C PHE A 482 -16.59 13.25 3.79
N ALA A 483 -17.17 14.01 2.87
CA ALA A 483 -16.82 13.90 1.47
C ALA A 483 -16.74 15.28 0.83
N LEU A 484 -15.73 15.50 0.00
CA LEU A 484 -15.54 16.76 -0.71
C LEU A 484 -14.92 16.52 -2.09
N ARG A 485 -15.23 17.38 -3.04
CA ARG A 485 -14.49 17.45 -4.30
C ARG A 485 -13.17 18.15 -4.05
N TYR A 486 -12.06 17.40 -4.14
CA TYR A 486 -10.74 17.94 -3.76
C TYR A 486 -10.26 19.09 -4.66
N ALA A 487 -10.68 19.12 -5.91
CA ALA A 487 -10.31 20.18 -6.86
C ALA A 487 -11.24 21.42 -6.82
N ARG A 488 -12.34 21.36 -6.06
CA ARG A 488 -13.35 22.43 -6.00
C ARG A 488 -13.49 22.97 -4.58
N ARG A 489 -13.94 24.22 -4.45
CA ARG A 489 -14.18 24.88 -3.16
C ARG A 489 -15.64 24.77 -2.69
N GLU A 490 -16.34 23.72 -3.09
CA GLU A 490 -17.70 23.42 -2.63
C GLU A 490 -17.68 23.04 -1.13
N PRO A 491 -18.77 23.23 -0.38
CA PRO A 491 -18.84 22.82 1.01
C PRO A 491 -18.54 21.30 1.18
N VAL A 492 -17.96 20.94 2.32
CA VAL A 492 -17.75 19.55 2.70
C VAL A 492 -19.11 18.93 3.05
N SER A 493 -19.45 17.80 2.46
CA SER A 493 -20.62 17.02 2.82
C SER A 493 -20.35 16.28 4.13
N THR A 494 -21.19 16.48 5.15
CA THR A 494 -21.17 15.72 6.40
C THR A 494 -22.23 14.64 6.34
N LEU A 495 -21.82 13.38 6.53
CA LEU A 495 -22.65 12.19 6.42
C LEU A 495 -22.77 11.53 7.80
N ARG A 496 -24.00 11.37 8.30
CA ARG A 496 -24.26 10.64 9.55
C ARG A 496 -24.29 9.15 9.27
N LEU A 497 -23.64 8.38 10.11
CA LEU A 497 -23.51 6.93 10.02
C LEU A 497 -24.09 6.26 11.26
N ALA A 498 -24.33 4.96 11.18
CA ALA A 498 -24.67 4.12 12.33
C ALA A 498 -23.44 3.57 13.07
N HIS A 499 -22.24 3.75 12.51
CA HIS A 499 -20.99 3.10 12.94
C HIS A 499 -19.80 4.05 12.80
N ALA A 500 -18.70 3.72 13.48
CA ALA A 500 -17.39 4.32 13.24
C ALA A 500 -16.84 3.87 11.88
N VAL A 501 -15.87 4.60 11.31
CA VAL A 501 -15.28 4.28 10.02
C VAL A 501 -13.95 3.55 10.23
N GLU A 502 -13.90 2.27 9.91
CA GLU A 502 -12.69 1.44 9.97
C GLU A 502 -12.09 1.21 8.57
N ARG A 503 -12.88 1.47 7.52
CA ARG A 503 -12.45 1.34 6.13
C ARG A 503 -13.23 2.27 5.21
N VAL A 504 -12.52 2.85 4.25
CA VAL A 504 -13.08 3.57 3.11
C VAL A 504 -12.61 2.91 1.83
N ASP A 505 -13.52 2.43 0.99
CA ASP A 505 -13.19 1.80 -0.29
C ASP A 505 -14.10 2.26 -1.42
N ALA A 506 -13.68 1.98 -2.66
CA ALA A 506 -14.45 2.35 -3.84
C ALA A 506 -15.45 1.25 -4.23
N LEU A 507 -16.66 1.67 -4.61
CA LEU A 507 -17.66 0.86 -5.32
C LEU A 507 -17.81 1.39 -6.75
N GLY A 508 -16.82 1.15 -7.60
CA GLY A 508 -16.74 1.79 -8.90
C GLY A 508 -16.56 3.32 -8.76
N PRO A 509 -17.48 4.16 -9.28
CA PRO A 509 -17.41 5.61 -9.14
C PRO A 509 -17.83 6.14 -7.75
N ASP A 510 -18.43 5.29 -6.94
CA ASP A 510 -19.02 5.57 -5.64
C ASP A 510 -18.13 5.03 -4.49
N ALA A 511 -18.56 5.17 -3.24
CA ALA A 511 -17.80 4.73 -2.09
C ALA A 511 -18.56 3.75 -1.19
N ILE A 512 -17.81 2.99 -0.40
CA ILE A 512 -18.29 2.21 0.72
C ILE A 512 -17.51 2.57 1.97
N LEU A 513 -18.22 2.68 3.08
CA LEU A 513 -17.67 2.82 4.42
C LEU A 513 -17.99 1.56 5.20
N ILE A 514 -17.00 1.00 5.87
CA ILE A 514 -17.15 -0.23 6.67
C ILE A 514 -16.66 0.08 8.08
N GLY A 515 -17.32 -0.48 9.08
CA GLY A 515 -16.94 -0.35 10.48
C GLY A 515 -17.91 -1.01 11.41
N THR A 516 -17.66 -0.93 12.70
CA THR A 516 -18.45 -1.56 13.75
C THR A 516 -19.14 -0.52 14.63
N ASP A 517 -20.27 -0.89 15.21
CA ASP A 517 -20.92 -0.14 16.28
C ASP A 517 -20.24 -0.50 17.62
N ARG A 518 -19.18 0.19 17.95
CA ARG A 518 -18.49 0.00 19.22
C ARG A 518 -19.19 0.79 20.33
N ASP A 519 -20.34 0.32 20.81
CA ASP A 519 -20.95 0.95 21.97
C ASP A 519 -20.63 0.22 23.29
N ASP A 520 -20.14 -1.05 23.28
CA ASP A 520 -19.78 -1.79 24.49
C ASP A 520 -18.62 -2.77 24.28
N GLU A 521 -17.51 -2.56 25.00
CA GLU A 521 -16.36 -3.49 25.04
C GLU A 521 -16.69 -4.82 25.76
N GLU A 522 -17.72 -4.87 26.58
CA GLU A 522 -18.08 -6.04 27.39
C GLU A 522 -18.92 -7.08 26.65
N GLN A 523 -19.57 -6.74 25.53
CA GLN A 523 -20.42 -7.67 24.79
C GLN A 523 -19.84 -8.05 23.43
N VAL A 524 -18.85 -8.94 23.43
CA VAL A 524 -18.27 -9.52 22.21
C VAL A 524 -19.31 -10.22 21.33
N SER A 525 -20.40 -10.70 21.91
CA SER A 525 -21.42 -11.52 21.25
C SER A 525 -22.41 -10.74 20.38
N THR A 526 -22.40 -9.41 20.39
CA THR A 526 -23.37 -8.58 19.63
C THR A 526 -22.73 -7.69 18.59
N ARG A 527 -21.43 -7.86 18.31
CA ARG A 527 -20.73 -7.03 17.30
C ARG A 527 -21.37 -7.21 15.94
N ALA A 528 -21.68 -6.10 15.31
CA ALA A 528 -22.21 -6.05 13.96
C ALA A 528 -21.27 -5.26 13.06
N LEU A 529 -21.01 -5.81 11.89
CA LEU A 529 -20.23 -5.15 10.84
C LEU A 529 -21.18 -4.41 9.91
N HIS A 530 -21.00 -3.11 9.83
CA HIS A 530 -21.81 -2.21 9.03
C HIS A 530 -21.13 -1.90 7.69
N PHE A 531 -21.93 -1.84 6.64
CA PHE A 531 -21.53 -1.46 5.30
C PHE A 531 -22.43 -0.32 4.81
N THR A 532 -21.90 0.87 4.73
CA THR A 532 -22.65 2.05 4.25
C THR A 532 -22.14 2.46 2.87
N SER A 533 -22.99 2.39 1.87
CA SER A 533 -22.68 2.85 0.53
C SER A 533 -23.00 4.34 0.35
N LEU A 534 -22.12 5.05 -0.35
CA LEU A 534 -22.26 6.48 -0.63
C LEU A 534 -22.39 6.71 -2.13
N ARG A 535 -23.35 7.52 -2.53
CA ARG A 535 -23.40 8.08 -3.89
C ARG A 535 -22.53 9.34 -3.96
N LEU A 536 -21.54 9.33 -4.84
CA LEU A 536 -20.62 10.44 -5.11
C LEU A 536 -21.04 11.17 -6.42
N GLY A 537 -22.22 11.77 -6.41
CA GLY A 537 -22.82 12.44 -7.56
C GLY A 537 -22.61 13.97 -7.57
N ALA A 538 -23.70 14.74 -7.72
CA ALA A 538 -23.67 16.20 -7.60
C ALA A 538 -23.28 16.62 -6.17
N ALA A 539 -23.76 15.90 -5.16
CA ALA A 539 -23.35 15.96 -3.76
C ALA A 539 -23.18 14.54 -3.24
N ALA A 540 -22.32 14.35 -2.23
CA ALA A 540 -22.19 13.07 -1.56
C ALA A 540 -23.39 12.84 -0.64
N ARG A 541 -23.92 11.61 -0.65
CA ARG A 541 -25.01 11.19 0.25
C ARG A 541 -24.96 9.71 0.54
N VAL A 542 -25.46 9.32 1.70
CA VAL A 542 -25.71 7.92 2.02
C VAL A 542 -26.77 7.39 1.05
N ALA A 543 -26.50 6.25 0.44
CA ALA A 543 -27.36 5.63 -0.56
C ALA A 543 -27.96 4.31 -0.08
N GLY A 544 -27.22 3.51 0.69
CA GLY A 544 -27.67 2.24 1.24
C GLY A 544 -26.86 1.87 2.49
N HIS A 545 -27.39 0.91 3.25
CA HIS A 545 -26.78 0.38 4.44
C HIS A 545 -27.08 -1.11 4.57
N HIS A 546 -26.08 -1.91 4.85
CA HIS A 546 -26.19 -3.34 5.12
C HIS A 546 -25.56 -3.65 6.46
N LEU A 547 -26.20 -4.50 7.26
CA LEU A 547 -25.74 -4.96 8.54
C LEU A 547 -25.44 -6.45 8.47
N GLN A 548 -24.23 -6.83 8.84
CA GLN A 548 -23.81 -8.21 9.01
C GLN A 548 -23.58 -8.48 10.51
N THR A 549 -24.51 -9.19 11.14
CA THR A 549 -24.38 -9.59 12.55
C THR A 549 -23.43 -10.76 12.72
N GLY A 550 -22.80 -10.86 13.89
CA GLY A 550 -21.93 -11.98 14.27
C GLY A 550 -20.68 -12.09 13.39
N ALA A 551 -20.13 -10.95 12.96
CA ALA A 551 -18.90 -10.92 12.19
C ALA A 551 -18.12 -9.64 12.47
N THR A 552 -16.79 -9.76 12.48
CA THR A 552 -15.85 -8.62 12.53
C THR A 552 -14.89 -8.70 11.36
N GLN A 553 -14.39 -7.56 10.91
CA GLN A 553 -13.37 -7.49 9.87
C GLN A 553 -12.08 -8.16 10.38
N SER A 554 -11.47 -9.04 9.59
CA SER A 554 -10.26 -9.78 9.99
C SER A 554 -8.97 -9.22 9.41
N ASP A 555 -9.08 -8.46 8.31
CA ASP A 555 -7.94 -7.83 7.64
C ASP A 555 -8.31 -6.40 7.25
N ASP A 556 -7.68 -5.44 7.91
CA ASP A 556 -7.94 -4.02 7.72
C ASP A 556 -7.09 -3.42 6.60
N ARG A 557 -6.13 -4.16 6.03
CA ARG A 557 -5.34 -3.70 4.87
C ARG A 557 -6.20 -3.61 3.61
N THR A 558 -5.78 -2.74 2.70
CA THR A 558 -6.50 -2.51 1.43
C THR A 558 -6.72 -3.80 0.65
N HIS A 559 -5.75 -4.71 0.66
CA HIS A 559 -5.80 -5.96 -0.09
C HIS A 559 -6.79 -6.98 0.49
N GLY A 560 -7.25 -6.81 1.74
CA GLY A 560 -8.35 -7.59 2.31
C GLY A 560 -9.69 -7.33 1.61
N PHE A 561 -9.88 -6.17 1.03
CA PHE A 561 -11.10 -5.81 0.31
C PHE A 561 -10.89 -5.87 -1.20
N PHE A 562 -11.84 -6.42 -1.92
CA PHE A 562 -11.88 -6.32 -3.37
C PHE A 562 -13.31 -6.13 -3.87
N TYR A 563 -13.51 -5.13 -4.74
CA TYR A 563 -14.75 -4.92 -5.47
C TYR A 563 -14.57 -5.20 -6.95
N ARG A 564 -15.36 -6.11 -7.49
CA ARG A 564 -15.43 -6.37 -8.92
C ARG A 564 -16.71 -5.75 -9.49
N PRO A 565 -16.61 -4.67 -10.27
CA PRO A 565 -17.76 -4.13 -10.99
C PRO A 565 -18.23 -5.12 -12.06
N GLU A 566 -19.52 -5.28 -12.19
CA GLU A 566 -20.19 -5.99 -13.30
C GLU A 566 -20.63 -4.99 -14.38
N ASP A 567 -21.02 -3.81 -13.94
CA ASP A 567 -21.29 -2.62 -14.76
C ASP A 567 -21.08 -1.34 -13.91
N ALA A 568 -21.56 -0.20 -14.38
CA ALA A 568 -21.38 1.09 -13.69
C ALA A 568 -22.05 1.14 -12.31
N ASP A 569 -23.15 0.41 -12.12
CA ASP A 569 -23.98 0.49 -10.91
C ASP A 569 -24.00 -0.82 -10.09
N ASN A 570 -23.51 -1.92 -10.66
CA ASN A 570 -23.63 -3.24 -10.07
C ASN A 570 -22.28 -3.92 -9.95
N GLY A 571 -22.14 -4.80 -8.97
CA GLY A 571 -20.93 -5.58 -8.77
C GLY A 571 -20.99 -6.50 -7.56
N LEU A 572 -19.87 -7.13 -7.29
CA LEU A 572 -19.68 -8.04 -6.16
C LEU A 572 -18.44 -7.61 -5.38
N LEU A 573 -18.56 -7.46 -4.08
CA LEU A 573 -17.43 -7.24 -3.19
C LEU A 573 -17.12 -8.48 -2.36
N GLY A 574 -15.89 -8.61 -1.94
CA GLY A 574 -15.42 -9.62 -1.00
C GLY A 574 -14.61 -8.98 0.13
N LEU A 575 -14.80 -9.49 1.35
CA LEU A 575 -14.10 -9.03 2.54
C LEU A 575 -13.82 -10.20 3.49
N PRO A 576 -12.58 -10.38 3.97
CA PRO A 576 -12.27 -11.33 5.03
C PRO A 576 -12.92 -10.92 6.36
N VAL A 577 -13.57 -11.86 7.02
CA VAL A 577 -14.21 -11.66 8.32
C VAL A 577 -13.95 -12.85 9.24
N ILE A 578 -13.99 -12.61 10.54
CA ILE A 578 -14.07 -13.62 11.59
C ILE A 578 -15.52 -13.69 12.03
N ALA A 579 -16.07 -14.89 12.10
CA ALA A 579 -17.40 -15.10 12.62
C ALA A 579 -17.38 -15.27 14.14
N ASP A 580 -18.36 -14.67 14.82
CA ASP A 580 -18.54 -14.76 16.28
C ASP A 580 -19.46 -15.95 16.67
N ASP A 581 -19.52 -17.00 15.84
CA ASP A 581 -20.42 -18.14 16.03
C ASP A 581 -19.86 -19.27 16.92
N GLY A 582 -18.84 -18.95 17.72
CA GLY A 582 -18.21 -19.87 18.68
C GLY A 582 -17.11 -20.74 18.08
N ASP A 583 -17.10 -20.99 16.78
CA ASP A 583 -16.04 -21.70 16.08
C ASP A 583 -14.90 -20.77 15.61
N GLY A 584 -15.11 -19.43 15.62
CA GLY A 584 -14.11 -18.41 15.28
C GLY A 584 -13.48 -18.58 13.89
N GLY A 585 -14.20 -19.23 12.98
CA GLY A 585 -13.67 -19.60 11.66
C GLY A 585 -13.48 -18.40 10.74
N ALA A 586 -12.30 -18.32 10.07
CA ALA A 586 -12.07 -17.33 9.04
C ALA A 586 -12.98 -17.55 7.82
N ARG A 587 -13.51 -16.47 7.30
CA ARG A 587 -14.42 -16.48 6.13
C ARG A 587 -14.11 -15.32 5.21
N VAL A 588 -14.44 -15.47 3.95
CA VAL A 588 -14.60 -14.36 3.02
C VAL A 588 -16.10 -14.15 2.80
N LEU A 589 -16.59 -13.02 3.28
CA LEU A 589 -17.96 -12.57 3.06
C LEU A 589 -18.07 -11.94 1.69
N PHE A 590 -19.15 -12.25 0.96
CA PHE A 590 -19.48 -11.62 -0.32
C PHE A 590 -20.79 -10.85 -0.21
N LEU A 591 -20.76 -9.59 -0.63
CA LEU A 591 -21.95 -8.76 -0.77
C LEU A 591 -22.16 -8.36 -2.23
N ARG A 592 -23.40 -8.37 -2.64
CA ARG A 592 -23.83 -7.87 -3.96
C ARG A 592 -24.20 -6.41 -3.84
N ASN A 593 -23.61 -5.61 -4.70
CA ASN A 593 -24.01 -4.24 -4.93
C ASN A 593 -24.99 -4.17 -6.12
N ARG A 594 -26.18 -3.60 -5.92
CA ARG A 594 -27.12 -3.25 -6.96
C ARG A 594 -27.54 -1.79 -6.80
N ARG A 595 -26.94 -0.90 -7.60
CA ARG A 595 -27.18 0.55 -7.51
C ARG A 595 -27.03 1.11 -6.09
N LEU A 596 -26.00 0.65 -5.39
CA LEU A 596 -25.64 0.98 -4.00
C LEU A 596 -26.55 0.35 -2.92
N ASP A 597 -27.50 -0.47 -3.30
CA ASP A 597 -28.18 -1.37 -2.37
C ASP A 597 -27.32 -2.64 -2.20
N LEU A 598 -26.86 -2.87 -0.96
CA LEU A 598 -25.99 -3.98 -0.60
C LEU A 598 -26.79 -5.12 0.00
N SER A 599 -26.57 -6.33 -0.49
CA SER A 599 -27.22 -7.53 0.04
C SER A 599 -26.24 -8.69 0.16
N ALA A 600 -26.44 -9.55 1.16
CA ALA A 600 -25.61 -10.72 1.37
C ALA A 600 -25.65 -11.63 0.13
N ALA A 601 -24.47 -11.93 -0.40
CA ALA A 601 -24.31 -12.89 -1.49
C ALA A 601 -23.80 -14.25 -1.01
N GLY A 602 -23.44 -14.39 0.26
CA GLY A 602 -22.94 -15.61 0.87
C GLY A 602 -21.53 -15.46 1.40
N ALA A 603 -20.97 -16.53 1.93
CA ALA A 603 -19.61 -16.59 2.42
C ALA A 603 -18.95 -17.91 2.05
N LEU A 604 -17.61 -17.89 1.92
CA LEU A 604 -16.78 -19.08 1.82
C LEU A 604 -15.94 -19.15 3.09
N ALA A 605 -16.04 -20.25 3.82
CA ALA A 605 -15.43 -20.43 5.13
C ALA A 605 -14.22 -21.38 5.09
N SER A 606 -13.29 -21.21 6.02
CA SER A 606 -12.26 -22.23 6.27
C SER A 606 -12.89 -23.54 6.78
N SER A 607 -12.19 -24.66 6.56
CA SER A 607 -12.65 -25.93 7.14
C SER A 607 -12.51 -25.92 8.67
N ALA A 608 -13.34 -26.68 9.37
CA ALA A 608 -13.27 -26.83 10.83
C ALA A 608 -11.88 -27.36 11.29
N ASP A 609 -11.18 -28.10 10.44
CA ASP A 609 -9.84 -28.62 10.72
C ASP A 609 -8.73 -27.61 10.42
N ALA A 610 -9.04 -26.49 9.73
CA ALA A 610 -8.06 -25.47 9.41
C ALA A 610 -7.44 -24.82 10.65
N GLY A 611 -8.18 -24.74 11.78
CA GLY A 611 -7.69 -24.28 13.07
C GLY A 611 -6.85 -25.30 13.86
N ARG A 612 -6.94 -26.59 13.55
CA ARG A 612 -6.21 -27.68 14.23
C ARG A 612 -4.89 -27.92 13.54
N ARG A 613 -3.92 -27.06 13.74
CA ARG A 613 -2.74 -27.02 12.91
C ARG A 613 -1.85 -28.23 13.02
N ARG A 614 -1.62 -28.78 11.87
CA ARG A 614 -0.52 -29.66 11.55
C ARG A 614 0.77 -28.83 11.50
N ASP A 615 1.88 -29.44 11.89
CA ASP A 615 3.18 -28.86 11.65
C ASP A 615 3.37 -28.72 10.12
N ASP A 616 3.45 -27.49 9.64
CA ASP A 616 3.67 -27.19 8.22
C ASP A 616 5.16 -27.10 7.86
N GLY A 617 6.05 -27.37 8.84
CA GLY A 617 7.49 -27.30 8.68
C GLY A 617 8.00 -25.89 8.38
N CYS A 618 7.35 -24.87 8.90
CA CYS A 618 7.81 -23.48 8.78
C CYS A 618 9.13 -23.30 9.52
N VAL A 619 10.11 -22.64 8.86
CA VAL A 619 11.47 -22.39 9.37
C VAL A 619 11.89 -20.92 9.30
N VAL A 620 10.98 -20.04 8.93
CA VAL A 620 11.13 -18.58 8.87
C VAL A 620 10.35 -17.92 10.02
N SER A 621 10.19 -16.60 10.02
CA SER A 621 9.12 -15.99 10.82
C SER A 621 7.79 -16.60 10.38
N CYS A 622 7.14 -17.34 11.30
CA CYS A 622 5.92 -18.09 10.99
C CYS A 622 4.63 -17.30 11.26
N VAL A 623 4.74 -15.98 11.30
CA VAL A 623 3.62 -15.05 11.45
C VAL A 623 3.18 -14.57 10.07
N ASP A 624 1.89 -14.62 9.80
CA ASP A 624 1.31 -14.07 8.56
C ASP A 624 1.08 -12.55 8.76
N TRP A 625 2.15 -11.75 8.71
CA TRP A 625 2.13 -10.32 9.01
C TRP A 625 1.18 -9.52 8.11
N TYR A 626 1.01 -9.95 6.87
CA TYR A 626 0.12 -9.32 5.89
C TYR A 626 -1.22 -10.06 5.73
N GLY A 627 -1.60 -10.85 6.76
CA GLY A 627 -2.81 -11.65 6.75
C GLY A 627 -2.69 -12.92 5.93
N ASP A 628 -3.72 -13.75 5.95
CA ASP A 628 -3.75 -15.05 5.27
C ASP A 628 -5.06 -15.32 4.53
N ALA A 629 -5.93 -14.33 4.43
CA ALA A 629 -7.23 -14.44 3.77
C ALA A 629 -7.40 -13.36 2.68
N ARG A 630 -7.87 -13.76 1.49
CA ARG A 630 -8.16 -12.85 0.37
C ARG A 630 -9.40 -13.26 -0.41
N PRO A 631 -10.28 -12.32 -0.76
CA PRO A 631 -11.26 -12.52 -1.83
C PRO A 631 -10.56 -12.46 -3.18
N ILE A 632 -10.79 -13.42 -4.05
CA ILE A 632 -10.16 -13.48 -5.36
C ILE A 632 -11.25 -13.60 -6.43
N PHE A 633 -11.19 -12.70 -7.42
CA PHE A 633 -12.08 -12.70 -8.57
C PHE A 633 -11.27 -12.93 -9.83
N ALA A 634 -11.38 -14.14 -10.42
CA ALA A 634 -10.66 -14.52 -11.63
C ALA A 634 -11.66 -14.82 -12.75
N GLY A 635 -11.83 -13.91 -13.69
CA GLY A 635 -12.86 -14.00 -14.72
C GLY A 635 -14.26 -14.08 -14.09
N GLN A 636 -15.01 -15.15 -14.38
CA GLN A 636 -16.34 -15.38 -13.79
C GLN A 636 -16.29 -16.19 -12.49
N ARG A 637 -15.12 -16.63 -12.07
CA ARG A 637 -14.93 -17.48 -10.88
C ARG A 637 -14.61 -16.63 -9.67
N VAL A 638 -15.06 -17.09 -8.52
CA VAL A 638 -14.88 -16.45 -7.23
C VAL A 638 -14.16 -17.43 -6.32
N TYR A 639 -13.16 -16.96 -5.59
CA TYR A 639 -12.42 -17.77 -4.64
C TYR A 639 -12.24 -17.05 -3.31
N ALA A 640 -12.08 -17.81 -2.26
CA ALA A 640 -11.54 -17.38 -0.99
C ALA A 640 -10.20 -18.10 -0.75
N LEU A 641 -9.13 -17.33 -0.60
CA LEU A 641 -7.91 -17.83 0.02
C LEU A 641 -8.10 -17.75 1.53
N LEU A 642 -7.90 -18.85 2.24
CA LEU A 642 -8.07 -18.97 3.69
C LEU A 642 -6.92 -19.84 4.23
N GLY A 643 -5.80 -19.18 4.53
CA GLY A 643 -4.60 -19.89 4.94
C GLY A 643 -4.04 -20.79 3.85
N TYR A 644 -4.06 -22.10 4.07
CA TYR A 644 -3.65 -23.10 3.08
C TYR A 644 -4.81 -23.68 2.27
N GLU A 645 -5.97 -23.05 2.32
CA GLU A 645 -7.13 -23.50 1.57
C GLU A 645 -7.49 -22.48 0.48
N LEU A 646 -7.71 -22.96 -0.73
CA LEU A 646 -8.35 -22.19 -1.81
C LEU A 646 -9.75 -22.76 -2.04
N VAL A 647 -10.76 -21.99 -1.63
CA VAL A 647 -12.16 -22.38 -1.75
C VAL A 647 -12.78 -21.72 -2.97
N GLU A 648 -13.26 -22.51 -3.92
CA GLU A 648 -13.97 -22.01 -5.10
C GLU A 648 -15.46 -21.90 -4.81
N GLY A 649 -16.03 -20.71 -5.08
CA GLY A 649 -17.44 -20.45 -5.05
C GLY A 649 -18.08 -20.53 -6.44
N ARG A 650 -19.30 -21.03 -6.49
CA ARG A 650 -20.18 -20.91 -7.66
C ARG A 650 -21.37 -20.01 -7.34
N ARG A 651 -21.88 -19.35 -8.36
CA ARG A 651 -23.15 -18.60 -8.24
C ARG A 651 -24.33 -19.54 -8.40
N ASP A 652 -25.21 -19.57 -7.41
CA ASP A 652 -26.40 -20.39 -7.37
C ASP A 652 -27.57 -19.54 -6.85
N GLY A 653 -28.63 -19.35 -7.65
CA GLY A 653 -29.79 -18.52 -7.27
C GLY A 653 -29.43 -17.10 -6.82
N GLY A 654 -28.30 -16.57 -7.27
CA GLY A 654 -27.81 -15.26 -6.84
C GLY A 654 -26.92 -15.27 -5.59
N ARG A 655 -26.68 -16.43 -4.99
CA ARG A 655 -25.78 -16.63 -3.84
C ARG A 655 -24.45 -17.23 -4.28
N ILE A 656 -23.41 -16.98 -3.49
CA ILE A 656 -22.12 -17.67 -3.59
C ILE A 656 -22.18 -18.85 -2.63
N VAL A 657 -22.02 -20.05 -3.17
CA VAL A 657 -21.94 -21.29 -2.40
C VAL A 657 -20.67 -22.03 -2.77
N GLU A 658 -20.09 -22.74 -1.83
CA GLU A 658 -18.89 -23.55 -2.10
C GLU A 658 -19.17 -24.54 -3.22
N ARG A 659 -18.26 -24.60 -4.18
CA ARG A 659 -18.24 -25.58 -5.26
C ARG A 659 -17.28 -26.70 -4.97
N ARG A 660 -16.06 -26.33 -4.60
CA ARG A 660 -14.96 -27.25 -4.27
C ARG A 660 -13.86 -26.52 -3.51
N ARG A 661 -13.03 -27.28 -2.86
CA ARG A 661 -11.93 -26.81 -2.02
C ARG A 661 -10.64 -27.50 -2.41
N LEU A 662 -9.55 -26.77 -2.36
CA LEU A 662 -8.19 -27.28 -2.49
C LEU A 662 -7.43 -26.95 -1.20
N ASP A 663 -7.06 -27.99 -0.44
CA ASP A 663 -6.08 -27.89 0.64
C ASP A 663 -4.68 -28.12 0.06
N PHE A 664 -3.81 -27.14 0.16
CA PHE A 664 -2.42 -27.21 -0.30
C PHE A 664 -1.41 -27.13 0.87
N THR A 665 -1.85 -27.49 2.08
CA THR A 665 -1.00 -27.57 3.28
C THR A 665 0.23 -28.44 2.98
N PRO A 666 1.44 -27.95 3.26
CA PRO A 666 2.64 -28.76 3.13
C PRO A 666 2.54 -30.02 3.99
N ARG A 667 2.87 -31.17 3.42
CA ARG A 667 3.01 -32.40 4.21
C ARG A 667 4.39 -32.37 4.85
N ALA A 668 4.47 -32.55 6.17
CA ALA A 668 5.74 -32.73 6.85
C ALA A 668 6.53 -33.85 6.14
N LYS A 669 7.79 -33.58 5.78
CA LYS A 669 8.68 -34.62 5.28
C LYS A 669 8.85 -35.63 6.42
N VAL A 670 8.24 -36.80 6.31
CA VAL A 670 8.57 -37.91 7.20
C VAL A 670 10.05 -38.21 6.95
N SER A 671 10.90 -37.82 7.89
CA SER A 671 12.31 -38.22 7.90
C SER A 671 12.34 -39.73 7.96
N ARG A 672 12.71 -40.35 6.83
CA ARG A 672 13.03 -41.81 6.78
C ARG A 672 14.42 -42.01 7.36
#